data_f2d190558d95e7f4ff0667e1f37bc719
#
_entry.id   f2d190558d95e7f4ff0667e1f37bc719
#
_cell.length_a   1.000
_cell.length_b   1.000
_cell.length_c   1.000
_cell.angle_alpha   90.00
_cell.angle_beta   90.00
_cell.angle_gamma   90.00
#
_symmetry.space_group_name_H-M   'P 1'
#
loop_
_entity.id
_entity.type
_entity.pdbx_description
1 polymer ?
#
loop_
_entity_poly.entity_id
_entity_poly.type
_entity_poly.pdbx_seq_one_letter_code
_entity_poly.pdbx_strand_id
1 'polypeptide(L)'
;MRLTPITILFFLFFSLQGSGQQMKDGFTYLETGKYKKAEVFFKGILEAYPANKTARLCYGRAVGLNGDAEKAIAIFKNLLKDYATDFEIKLNYSEALLWNKNYTKAKAFYQTLLIENSKSFAALLGYANTLSNLKEFKEAIIYVDKALELTPGNSNALISKKYMILGLANKKVQTKEYKASEKLLKENLKTFNNDKETLVNLANLYLISDQIEKAKKIYKTIGESPENKLISLNGISLAHHLEGNNKKALYNSKKARESIEENTTETLKNKTTERYIQALIWNKKYTAAKEEISQLLKHNENPENWMLSLRATLHIYKSDFKKSLADYNLILKKDSASFDGNLGKANALKASGYFNKAYQSAENTLQFYENQKDAMNFVKQLDLYFTPFTETKGSYSYDNGNNEANAYDVNAEIPFSTKFKILTNYNYRTTFNNVSGLKATTNNFLLGASYQLLNNLTVKGSLGITSSNSKTKKYNKLLTDLSIKIKPFKLQNLELKYKRDLQNFNAALINEEIVQNNFILNYNLDTNFNLGWFTQYYYTLQSDENTRNLFFTSLYYKILEKPSVKGGFNYQNISFKNDVDTYFSPTKFNAIDVFINIIKEEAATKAKEWFYTFTVATGYQYIEEGDKQSTYRIQAKLGYKFSERSLINFYGTKSNIASTAASATTTSSFTFSEFGLRFKWIFLRKPLFKK
;
A
#
# COMPACT_ATOMS: atom_id res chain seq x y z
N MET A 1 -9.74 -91.00 -45.76
CA MET A 1 -9.07 -89.74 -46.23
C MET A 1 -8.30 -89.11 -45.06
N ARG A 2 -6.98 -89.10 -45.19
CA ARG A 2 -6.05 -88.61 -44.19
C ARG A 2 -5.98 -87.06 -44.32
N LEU A 3 -6.41 -86.36 -43.33
CA LEU A 3 -6.22 -84.91 -43.21
C LEU A 3 -4.79 -84.68 -42.73
N THR A 4 -4.03 -83.94 -43.53
CA THR A 4 -2.63 -83.67 -43.35
C THR A 4 -2.35 -82.66 -42.21
N PRO A 5 -1.21 -82.78 -41.50
CA PRO A 5 -0.91 -81.95 -40.33
C PRO A 5 -0.57 -80.49 -40.65
N ILE A 6 -0.64 -80.05 -41.89
CA ILE A 6 -0.30 -78.66 -42.32
C ILE A 6 -1.40 -77.63 -41.99
N THR A 7 -2.66 -78.07 -41.83
CA THR A 7 -3.80 -77.20 -41.55
C THR A 7 -3.87 -76.74 -40.10
N ILE A 8 -3.23 -77.43 -39.16
CA ILE A 8 -3.19 -77.08 -37.74
C ILE A 8 -2.12 -75.98 -37.43
N LEU A 9 -1.05 -75.97 -38.21
CA LEU A 9 0.05 -75.00 -38.05
C LEU A 9 -0.34 -73.58 -38.56
N PHE A 10 -1.28 -73.49 -39.52
CA PHE A 10 -1.75 -72.20 -40.02
C PHE A 10 -2.75 -71.53 -39.09
N PHE A 11 -3.48 -72.29 -38.25
CA PHE A 11 -4.39 -71.74 -37.26
C PHE A 11 -3.65 -71.23 -35.98
N LEU A 12 -2.49 -71.79 -35.66
CA LEU A 12 -1.65 -71.35 -34.55
C LEU A 12 -0.87 -70.03 -34.84
N PHE A 13 -0.58 -69.79 -36.13
CA PHE A 13 0.09 -68.57 -36.55
C PHE A 13 -0.86 -67.32 -36.61
N PHE A 14 -2.17 -67.57 -36.86
CA PHE A 14 -3.18 -66.51 -36.82
C PHE A 14 -3.54 -66.03 -35.38
N SER A 15 -3.37 -66.91 -34.39
CA SER A 15 -3.63 -66.54 -33.01
C SER A 15 -2.52 -65.70 -32.32
N LEU A 16 -1.29 -65.73 -32.92
CA LEU A 16 -0.17 -64.92 -32.38
C LEU A 16 -0.09 -63.49 -32.94
N GLN A 17 -0.71 -63.22 -34.08
CA GLN A 17 -0.77 -61.88 -34.68
C GLN A 17 -1.90 -61.01 -34.11
N GLY A 18 -2.90 -61.59 -33.44
CA GLY A 18 -4.05 -60.88 -32.88
C GLY A 18 -3.74 -60.02 -31.65
N SER A 19 -2.72 -60.44 -30.87
CA SER A 19 -2.46 -59.77 -29.59
C SER A 19 -1.80 -58.39 -29.71
N GLY A 20 -1.01 -58.15 -30.78
CA GLY A 20 -0.37 -56.84 -31.02
C GLY A 20 -1.31 -55.81 -31.63
N GLN A 21 -2.24 -56.24 -32.47
CA GLN A 21 -3.25 -55.37 -33.10
C GLN A 21 -4.36 -54.95 -32.13
N GLN A 22 -4.68 -55.81 -31.15
CA GLN A 22 -5.71 -55.54 -30.13
C GLN A 22 -5.39 -54.36 -29.19
N MET A 23 -4.13 -53.96 -29.00
CA MET A 23 -3.77 -52.85 -28.10
C MET A 23 -3.56 -51.51 -28.79
N LYS A 24 -3.46 -51.48 -30.11
CA LYS A 24 -3.15 -50.29 -30.90
C LYS A 24 -4.15 -49.15 -30.66
N ASP A 25 -5.43 -49.46 -30.62
CA ASP A 25 -6.47 -48.45 -30.38
C ASP A 25 -6.36 -47.85 -28.98
N GLY A 26 -6.06 -48.68 -27.96
CA GLY A 26 -5.82 -48.21 -26.60
C GLY A 26 -4.64 -47.25 -26.48
N PHE A 27 -3.52 -47.54 -27.17
CA PHE A 27 -2.36 -46.64 -27.27
C PHE A 27 -2.75 -45.33 -27.95
N THR A 28 -3.46 -45.41 -29.08
CA THR A 28 -3.96 -44.20 -29.78
C THR A 28 -4.87 -43.35 -28.88
N TYR A 29 -5.70 -43.95 -28.05
CA TYR A 29 -6.53 -43.21 -27.10
C TYR A 29 -5.68 -42.49 -26.03
N LEU A 30 -4.60 -43.13 -25.53
CA LEU A 30 -3.67 -42.47 -24.60
C LEU A 30 -2.94 -41.28 -25.25
N GLU A 31 -2.40 -41.52 -26.47
CA GLU A 31 -1.65 -40.50 -27.22
C GLU A 31 -2.51 -39.30 -27.63
N THR A 32 -3.78 -39.53 -27.95
CA THR A 32 -4.72 -38.49 -28.38
C THR A 32 -5.49 -37.86 -27.25
N GLY A 33 -5.14 -38.12 -25.97
CA GLY A 33 -5.78 -37.53 -24.80
C GLY A 33 -7.21 -38.03 -24.49
N LYS A 34 -7.63 -39.14 -25.14
CA LYS A 34 -8.96 -39.76 -24.92
C LYS A 34 -8.93 -40.72 -23.74
N TYR A 35 -8.47 -40.25 -22.59
CA TYR A 35 -8.13 -41.05 -21.41
C TYR A 35 -9.28 -41.93 -20.90
N LYS A 36 -10.51 -41.44 -20.94
CA LYS A 36 -11.69 -42.22 -20.55
C LYS A 36 -11.92 -43.40 -21.47
N LYS A 37 -11.71 -43.22 -22.80
CA LYS A 37 -11.80 -44.35 -23.77
C LYS A 37 -10.67 -45.34 -23.54
N ALA A 38 -9.45 -44.85 -23.26
CA ALA A 38 -8.30 -45.72 -22.96
C ALA A 38 -8.55 -46.53 -21.67
N GLU A 39 -9.11 -45.93 -20.62
CA GLU A 39 -9.45 -46.60 -19.36
C GLU A 39 -10.41 -47.76 -19.61
N VAL A 40 -11.52 -47.51 -20.33
CA VAL A 40 -12.53 -48.54 -20.65
C VAL A 40 -11.90 -49.65 -21.51
N PHE A 41 -11.09 -49.29 -22.52
CA PHE A 41 -10.45 -50.21 -23.42
C PHE A 41 -9.49 -51.15 -22.68
N PHE A 42 -8.55 -50.62 -21.90
CA PHE A 42 -7.59 -51.47 -21.20
C PHE A 42 -8.24 -52.26 -20.06
N LYS A 43 -9.32 -51.76 -19.45
CA LYS A 43 -10.12 -52.55 -18.51
C LYS A 43 -10.73 -53.80 -19.16
N GLY A 44 -11.30 -53.66 -20.37
CA GLY A 44 -11.82 -54.81 -21.14
C GLY A 44 -10.71 -55.82 -21.53
N ILE A 45 -9.52 -55.35 -21.87
CA ILE A 45 -8.37 -56.25 -22.09
C ILE A 45 -8.02 -57.04 -20.81
N LEU A 46 -8.07 -56.40 -19.64
CA LEU A 46 -7.76 -57.02 -18.35
C LEU A 46 -8.81 -57.99 -17.86
N GLU A 47 -10.06 -57.87 -18.31
CA GLU A 47 -11.12 -58.85 -18.03
C GLU A 47 -10.80 -60.19 -18.75
N ALA A 48 -10.23 -60.14 -19.96
CA ALA A 48 -9.81 -61.32 -20.72
C ALA A 48 -8.41 -61.81 -20.32
N TYR A 49 -7.50 -60.89 -20.01
CA TYR A 49 -6.08 -61.15 -19.73
C TYR A 49 -5.59 -60.43 -18.46
N PRO A 50 -5.99 -60.86 -17.26
CA PRO A 50 -5.72 -60.15 -16.01
C PRO A 50 -4.22 -59.95 -15.69
N ALA A 51 -3.35 -60.83 -16.14
CA ALA A 51 -1.92 -60.83 -15.91
C ALA A 51 -1.13 -60.03 -16.97
N ASN A 52 -1.80 -59.45 -17.98
CA ASN A 52 -1.10 -58.73 -19.04
C ASN A 52 -0.46 -57.47 -18.48
N LYS A 53 0.89 -57.47 -18.36
CA LYS A 53 1.71 -56.41 -17.82
C LYS A 53 1.46 -55.07 -18.53
N THR A 54 1.49 -55.04 -19.87
CA THR A 54 1.31 -53.83 -20.68
C THR A 54 -0.08 -53.24 -20.51
N ALA A 55 -1.12 -54.09 -20.51
CA ALA A 55 -2.49 -53.63 -20.29
C ALA A 55 -2.68 -53.07 -18.88
N ARG A 56 -2.09 -53.70 -17.84
CA ARG A 56 -2.14 -53.17 -16.45
C ARG A 56 -1.42 -51.82 -16.35
N LEU A 57 -0.26 -51.64 -16.99
CA LEU A 57 0.49 -50.39 -17.00
C LEU A 57 -0.30 -49.28 -17.73
N CYS A 58 -0.83 -49.56 -18.92
CA CYS A 58 -1.61 -48.61 -19.71
C CYS A 58 -2.94 -48.26 -19.02
N TYR A 59 -3.58 -49.23 -18.34
CA TYR A 59 -4.75 -48.99 -17.53
C TYR A 59 -4.46 -48.01 -16.38
N GLY A 60 -3.35 -48.22 -15.65
CA GLY A 60 -2.91 -47.31 -14.61
C GLY A 60 -2.62 -45.89 -15.14
N ARG A 61 -1.98 -45.73 -16.31
CA ARG A 61 -1.80 -44.44 -16.97
C ARG A 61 -3.14 -43.79 -17.34
N ALA A 62 -4.04 -44.56 -17.98
CA ALA A 62 -5.34 -44.05 -18.39
C ALA A 62 -6.16 -43.54 -17.19
N VAL A 63 -6.20 -44.27 -16.10
CA VAL A 63 -6.87 -43.92 -14.84
C VAL A 63 -6.29 -42.63 -14.28
N GLY A 64 -4.97 -42.53 -14.14
CA GLY A 64 -4.31 -41.36 -13.58
C GLY A 64 -4.50 -40.10 -14.42
N LEU A 65 -4.35 -40.21 -15.75
CA LEU A 65 -4.58 -39.09 -16.68
C LEU A 65 -6.05 -38.71 -16.82
N ASN A 66 -6.98 -39.64 -16.51
CA ASN A 66 -8.41 -39.35 -16.45
C ASN A 66 -8.83 -38.68 -15.14
N GLY A 67 -7.87 -38.42 -14.22
CA GLY A 67 -8.07 -37.63 -12.98
C GLY A 67 -8.09 -38.42 -11.67
N ASP A 68 -8.00 -39.76 -11.71
CA ASP A 68 -7.94 -40.61 -10.52
C ASP A 68 -6.49 -41.05 -10.22
N ALA A 69 -5.69 -40.07 -9.79
CA ALA A 69 -4.27 -40.29 -9.47
C ALA A 69 -4.06 -41.26 -8.29
N GLU A 70 -4.98 -41.30 -7.33
CA GLU A 70 -4.90 -42.17 -6.15
C GLU A 70 -5.05 -43.62 -6.56
N LYS A 71 -6.04 -43.94 -7.39
CA LYS A 71 -6.23 -45.30 -7.98
C LYS A 71 -5.05 -45.69 -8.85
N ALA A 72 -4.49 -44.77 -9.65
CA ALA A 72 -3.29 -45.04 -10.46
C ALA A 72 -2.09 -45.42 -9.57
N ILE A 73 -1.86 -44.73 -8.45
CA ILE A 73 -0.83 -45.08 -7.46
C ILE A 73 -1.05 -46.49 -6.93
N ALA A 74 -2.28 -46.88 -6.60
CA ALA A 74 -2.59 -48.24 -6.13
C ALA A 74 -2.27 -49.31 -7.19
N ILE A 75 -2.63 -49.06 -8.46
CA ILE A 75 -2.34 -49.95 -9.56
C ILE A 75 -0.84 -50.14 -9.76
N PHE A 76 -0.05 -49.03 -9.84
CA PHE A 76 1.39 -49.11 -10.04
C PHE A 76 2.11 -49.71 -8.83
N LYS A 77 1.66 -49.43 -7.60
CA LYS A 77 2.18 -50.05 -6.39
C LYS A 77 1.99 -51.57 -6.38
N ASN A 78 0.87 -52.05 -6.94
CA ASN A 78 0.62 -53.47 -7.10
C ASN A 78 1.51 -54.09 -8.21
N LEU A 79 1.67 -53.37 -9.34
CA LEU A 79 2.58 -53.81 -10.40
C LEU A 79 4.04 -53.88 -9.89
N LEU A 80 4.49 -52.99 -9.02
CA LEU A 80 5.82 -53.02 -8.45
C LEU A 80 6.07 -54.20 -7.49
N LYS A 81 5.04 -54.90 -7.00
CA LYS A 81 5.22 -56.15 -6.27
C LYS A 81 5.62 -57.27 -7.19
N ASP A 82 5.04 -57.31 -8.41
CA ASP A 82 5.31 -58.35 -9.42
C ASP A 82 6.57 -58.03 -10.23
N TYR A 83 6.88 -56.74 -10.42
CA TYR A 83 7.95 -56.24 -11.29
C TYR A 83 8.79 -55.17 -10.62
N ALA A 84 9.41 -55.47 -9.49
CA ALA A 84 10.10 -54.54 -8.62
C ALA A 84 11.26 -53.77 -9.28
N THR A 85 11.92 -54.35 -10.28
CA THR A 85 13.07 -53.76 -11.00
C THR A 85 12.70 -53.06 -12.28
N ASP A 86 11.46 -53.14 -12.74
CA ASP A 86 11.02 -52.58 -14.00
C ASP A 86 11.04 -51.04 -13.97
N PHE A 87 11.89 -50.44 -14.80
CA PHE A 87 12.09 -49.01 -14.86
C PHE A 87 10.84 -48.26 -15.32
N GLU A 88 10.09 -48.80 -16.30
CA GLU A 88 8.89 -48.15 -16.83
C GLU A 88 7.76 -48.10 -15.79
N ILE A 89 7.59 -49.17 -15.00
CA ILE A 89 6.61 -49.21 -13.92
C ILE A 89 6.98 -48.21 -12.79
N LYS A 90 8.28 -48.13 -12.41
CA LYS A 90 8.79 -47.16 -11.45
C LYS A 90 8.57 -45.71 -11.94
N LEU A 91 8.79 -45.44 -13.23
CA LEU A 91 8.58 -44.16 -13.86
C LEU A 91 7.10 -43.76 -13.79
N ASN A 92 6.20 -44.63 -14.19
CA ASN A 92 4.75 -44.37 -14.14
C ASN A 92 4.22 -44.22 -12.71
N TYR A 93 4.79 -44.95 -11.74
CA TYR A 93 4.49 -44.75 -10.33
C TYR A 93 4.91 -43.35 -9.86
N SER A 94 6.08 -42.86 -10.28
CA SER A 94 6.59 -41.54 -9.97
C SER A 94 5.72 -40.42 -10.59
N GLU A 95 5.25 -40.63 -11.84
CA GLU A 95 4.29 -39.76 -12.51
C GLU A 95 2.94 -39.70 -11.76
N ALA A 96 2.43 -40.85 -11.32
CA ALA A 96 1.19 -40.90 -10.54
C ALA A 96 1.31 -40.19 -9.20
N LEU A 97 2.46 -40.26 -8.52
CA LEU A 97 2.75 -39.45 -7.32
C LEU A 97 2.74 -37.95 -7.62
N LEU A 98 3.29 -37.54 -8.79
CA LEU A 98 3.26 -36.15 -9.24
C LEU A 98 1.82 -35.69 -9.52
N TRP A 99 1.00 -36.48 -10.21
CA TRP A 99 -0.41 -36.18 -10.48
C TRP A 99 -1.21 -36.03 -9.16
N ASN A 100 -0.92 -36.88 -8.16
CA ASN A 100 -1.53 -36.83 -6.83
C ASN A 100 -0.94 -35.74 -5.93
N LYS A 101 -0.13 -34.85 -6.46
CA LYS A 101 0.52 -33.75 -5.72
C LYS A 101 1.40 -34.21 -4.55
N ASN A 102 1.82 -35.48 -4.51
CA ASN A 102 2.72 -36.01 -3.50
C ASN A 102 4.20 -35.75 -3.91
N TYR A 103 4.53 -34.46 -4.05
CA TYR A 103 5.79 -34.00 -4.64
C TYR A 103 7.03 -34.48 -3.89
N THR A 104 6.97 -34.57 -2.56
CA THR A 104 8.11 -35.03 -1.74
C THR A 104 8.45 -36.48 -2.04
N LYS A 105 7.45 -37.36 -2.12
CA LYS A 105 7.66 -38.78 -2.48
C LYS A 105 8.08 -38.90 -3.96
N ALA A 106 7.42 -38.15 -4.85
CA ALA A 106 7.80 -38.13 -6.28
C ALA A 106 9.27 -37.74 -6.45
N LYS A 107 9.76 -36.69 -5.71
CA LYS A 107 11.17 -36.27 -5.74
C LYS A 107 12.12 -37.44 -5.41
N ALA A 108 11.87 -38.15 -4.31
CA ALA A 108 12.71 -39.29 -3.91
C ALA A 108 12.73 -40.41 -4.95
N PHE A 109 11.57 -40.78 -5.50
CA PHE A 109 11.50 -41.80 -6.54
C PHE A 109 12.18 -41.42 -7.85
N TYR A 110 11.99 -40.16 -8.31
CA TYR A 110 12.70 -39.69 -9.50
C TYR A 110 14.22 -39.65 -9.29
N GLN A 111 14.70 -39.33 -8.06
CA GLN A 111 16.13 -39.41 -7.75
C GLN A 111 16.70 -40.83 -7.93
N THR A 112 15.99 -41.87 -7.47
CA THR A 112 16.41 -43.24 -7.66
C THR A 112 16.41 -43.65 -9.14
N LEU A 113 15.41 -43.23 -9.91
CA LEU A 113 15.34 -43.46 -11.37
C LEU A 113 16.51 -42.81 -12.10
N LEU A 114 16.92 -41.60 -11.70
CA LEU A 114 18.06 -40.92 -12.33
C LEU A 114 19.42 -41.53 -11.94
N ILE A 115 19.50 -42.23 -10.80
CA ILE A 115 20.67 -43.08 -10.46
C ILE A 115 20.71 -44.32 -11.37
N GLU A 116 19.56 -44.97 -11.61
CA GLU A 116 19.46 -46.15 -12.49
C GLU A 116 19.71 -45.78 -13.97
N ASN A 117 19.13 -44.65 -14.42
CA ASN A 117 19.30 -44.17 -15.82
C ASN A 117 19.31 -42.64 -15.86
N SER A 118 20.51 -42.06 -15.79
CA SER A 118 20.72 -40.61 -15.81
C SER A 118 20.38 -39.94 -17.15
N LYS A 119 20.20 -40.70 -18.22
CA LYS A 119 19.84 -40.24 -19.57
C LYS A 119 18.38 -40.51 -19.95
N SER A 120 17.52 -40.83 -19.00
CA SER A 120 16.09 -40.95 -19.25
C SER A 120 15.44 -39.58 -19.38
N PHE A 121 15.03 -39.21 -20.61
CA PHE A 121 14.30 -37.96 -20.86
C PHE A 121 13.07 -37.81 -19.97
N ALA A 122 12.24 -38.86 -19.87
CA ALA A 122 11.02 -38.85 -19.08
C ALA A 122 11.30 -38.68 -17.57
N ALA A 123 12.34 -39.35 -17.03
CA ALA A 123 12.72 -39.19 -15.64
C ALA A 123 13.29 -37.79 -15.35
N LEU A 124 14.11 -37.24 -16.23
CA LEU A 124 14.66 -35.89 -16.13
C LEU A 124 13.54 -34.82 -16.13
N LEU A 125 12.59 -34.92 -17.08
CA LEU A 125 11.48 -33.97 -17.19
C LEU A 125 10.51 -34.11 -16.00
N GLY A 126 10.18 -35.35 -15.59
CA GLY A 126 9.33 -35.61 -14.43
C GLY A 126 9.95 -35.10 -13.13
N TYR A 127 11.26 -35.30 -12.96
CA TYR A 127 11.99 -34.74 -11.82
C TYR A 127 12.01 -33.23 -11.83
N ALA A 128 12.29 -32.60 -12.96
CA ALA A 128 12.25 -31.14 -13.12
C ALA A 128 10.87 -30.57 -12.78
N ASN A 129 9.78 -31.19 -13.27
CA ASN A 129 8.42 -30.77 -12.94
C ASN A 129 8.10 -30.95 -11.47
N THR A 130 8.61 -32.00 -10.82
CA THR A 130 8.47 -32.24 -9.39
C THR A 130 9.17 -31.13 -8.58
N LEU A 131 10.41 -30.81 -8.92
CA LEU A 131 11.17 -29.71 -8.29
C LEU A 131 10.48 -28.36 -8.49
N SER A 132 9.92 -28.13 -9.66
CA SER A 132 9.16 -26.89 -9.95
C SER A 132 7.94 -26.74 -9.04
N ASN A 133 7.19 -27.83 -8.81
CA ASN A 133 6.05 -27.83 -7.89
C ASN A 133 6.48 -27.63 -6.43
N LEU A 134 7.68 -28.09 -6.05
CA LEU A 134 8.31 -27.82 -4.75
C LEU A 134 8.91 -26.40 -4.66
N LYS A 135 8.78 -25.57 -5.70
CA LYS A 135 9.36 -24.22 -5.82
C LYS A 135 10.91 -24.21 -5.79
N GLU A 136 11.54 -25.31 -6.08
CA GLU A 136 12.99 -25.48 -6.24
C GLU A 136 13.43 -25.13 -7.68
N PHE A 137 12.99 -23.96 -8.17
CA PHE A 137 13.05 -23.58 -9.58
C PHE A 137 14.46 -23.59 -10.19
N LYS A 138 15.51 -23.24 -9.43
CA LYS A 138 16.89 -23.24 -9.94
C LYS A 138 17.33 -24.64 -10.35
N GLU A 139 17.09 -25.62 -9.49
CA GLU A 139 17.42 -27.02 -9.74
C GLU A 139 16.52 -27.59 -10.83
N ALA A 140 15.22 -27.27 -10.80
CA ALA A 140 14.28 -27.66 -11.86
C ALA A 140 14.77 -27.28 -13.27
N ILE A 141 15.30 -26.04 -13.42
CA ILE A 141 15.83 -25.56 -14.70
C ILE A 141 17.04 -26.40 -15.14
N ILE A 142 17.93 -26.77 -14.22
CA ILE A 142 19.10 -27.64 -14.55
C ILE A 142 18.64 -28.97 -15.11
N TYR A 143 17.63 -29.61 -14.53
CA TYR A 143 17.17 -30.91 -14.98
C TYR A 143 16.33 -30.85 -16.25
N VAL A 144 15.52 -29.80 -16.46
CA VAL A 144 14.83 -29.64 -17.75
C VAL A 144 15.81 -29.32 -18.89
N ASP A 145 16.92 -28.63 -18.60
CA ASP A 145 17.99 -28.39 -19.58
C ASP A 145 18.67 -29.69 -19.98
N LYS A 146 19.00 -30.58 -19.03
CA LYS A 146 19.49 -31.91 -19.31
C LYS A 146 18.51 -32.74 -20.17
N ALA A 147 17.20 -32.62 -19.92
CA ALA A 147 16.19 -33.25 -20.76
C ALA A 147 16.21 -32.69 -22.20
N LEU A 148 16.34 -31.36 -22.33
CA LEU A 148 16.43 -30.71 -23.65
C LEU A 148 17.74 -30.98 -24.38
N GLU A 149 18.85 -31.29 -23.69
CA GLU A 149 20.09 -31.78 -24.31
C GLU A 149 19.89 -33.13 -25.00
N LEU A 150 19.08 -34.02 -24.41
CA LEU A 150 18.74 -35.31 -24.98
C LEU A 150 17.74 -35.23 -26.14
N THR A 151 16.78 -34.32 -26.01
CA THR A 151 15.73 -34.14 -27.02
C THR A 151 15.53 -32.65 -27.30
N PRO A 152 16.40 -32.03 -28.10
CA PRO A 152 16.31 -30.62 -28.44
C PRO A 152 14.97 -30.30 -29.13
N GLY A 153 14.37 -29.16 -28.72
CA GLY A 153 13.11 -28.69 -29.30
C GLY A 153 11.85 -29.41 -28.82
N ASN A 154 11.95 -30.33 -27.85
CA ASN A 154 10.75 -30.97 -27.30
C ASN A 154 9.82 -29.91 -26.67
N SER A 155 8.60 -29.80 -27.22
CA SER A 155 7.62 -28.78 -26.85
C SER A 155 7.21 -28.84 -25.38
N ASN A 156 7.03 -30.04 -24.82
CA ASN A 156 6.62 -30.21 -23.41
C ASN A 156 7.74 -29.76 -22.45
N ALA A 157 8.99 -30.10 -22.75
CA ALA A 157 10.14 -29.67 -21.95
C ALA A 157 10.36 -28.15 -22.05
N LEU A 158 10.20 -27.56 -23.23
CA LEU A 158 10.29 -26.12 -23.44
C LEU A 158 9.20 -25.38 -22.66
N ILE A 159 7.94 -25.84 -22.72
CA ILE A 159 6.82 -25.28 -21.96
C ILE A 159 7.07 -25.40 -20.44
N SER A 160 7.54 -26.57 -19.98
CA SER A 160 7.91 -26.77 -18.58
C SER A 160 9.00 -25.77 -18.15
N LYS A 161 10.06 -25.61 -18.95
CA LYS A 161 11.14 -24.65 -18.73
C LYS A 161 10.62 -23.21 -18.66
N LYS A 162 9.69 -22.82 -19.57
CA LYS A 162 9.03 -21.50 -19.54
C LYS A 162 8.43 -21.23 -18.16
N TYR A 163 7.61 -22.15 -17.64
CA TYR A 163 6.96 -21.95 -16.33
C TYR A 163 7.94 -22.01 -15.15
N MET A 164 9.00 -22.81 -15.22
CA MET A 164 10.07 -22.81 -14.23
C MET A 164 10.79 -21.45 -14.16
N ILE A 165 11.08 -20.85 -15.32
CA ILE A 165 11.66 -19.49 -15.41
C ILE A 165 10.70 -18.45 -14.86
N LEU A 166 9.40 -18.51 -15.20
CA LEU A 166 8.39 -17.61 -14.64
C LEU A 166 8.30 -17.73 -13.10
N GLY A 167 8.36 -18.96 -12.58
CA GLY A 167 8.38 -19.23 -11.15
C GLY A 167 9.63 -18.65 -10.46
N LEU A 168 10.82 -18.86 -11.05
CA LEU A 168 12.07 -18.30 -10.55
C LEU A 168 12.07 -16.76 -10.60
N ALA A 169 11.60 -16.17 -11.70
CA ALA A 169 11.49 -14.74 -11.86
C ALA A 169 10.57 -14.14 -10.79
N ASN A 170 9.42 -14.78 -10.51
CA ASN A 170 8.51 -14.33 -9.43
C ASN A 170 9.18 -14.43 -8.05
N LYS A 171 9.89 -15.54 -7.76
CA LYS A 171 10.68 -15.67 -6.51
C LYS A 171 11.71 -14.54 -6.37
N LYS A 172 12.37 -14.14 -7.48
CA LYS A 172 13.31 -13.00 -7.52
C LYS A 172 12.61 -11.65 -7.27
N VAL A 173 11.36 -11.48 -7.73
CA VAL A 173 10.55 -10.30 -7.40
C VAL A 173 10.27 -10.24 -5.89
N GLN A 174 9.88 -11.36 -5.28
CA GLN A 174 9.62 -11.45 -3.84
C GLN A 174 10.85 -11.10 -3.00
N THR A 175 12.05 -11.50 -3.44
CA THR A 175 13.32 -11.14 -2.79
C THR A 175 13.88 -9.77 -3.21
N LYS A 176 13.12 -8.97 -4.00
CA LYS A 176 13.49 -7.64 -4.50
C LYS A 176 14.71 -7.62 -5.45
N GLU A 177 15.06 -8.76 -5.99
CA GLU A 177 16.12 -8.92 -7.00
C GLU A 177 15.59 -8.61 -8.41
N TYR A 178 15.05 -7.41 -8.60
CA TYR A 178 14.30 -7.02 -9.82
C TYR A 178 15.11 -7.13 -11.11
N LYS A 179 16.41 -6.77 -11.07
CA LYS A 179 17.29 -6.91 -12.25
C LYS A 179 17.47 -8.36 -12.68
N ALA A 180 17.62 -9.28 -11.72
CA ALA A 180 17.74 -10.71 -12.02
C ALA A 180 16.43 -11.28 -12.59
N SER A 181 15.28 -10.88 -12.03
CA SER A 181 13.96 -11.23 -12.58
C SER A 181 13.76 -10.70 -14.00
N GLU A 182 14.12 -9.45 -14.26
CA GLU A 182 14.03 -8.84 -15.60
C GLU A 182 14.87 -9.62 -16.63
N LYS A 183 16.10 -10.01 -16.25
CA LYS A 183 16.98 -10.81 -17.10
C LYS A 183 16.33 -12.15 -17.48
N LEU A 184 15.81 -12.89 -16.49
CA LEU A 184 15.13 -14.18 -16.70
C LEU A 184 13.93 -14.06 -17.64
N LEU A 185 13.07 -13.05 -17.43
CA LEU A 185 11.88 -12.83 -18.26
C LEU A 185 12.25 -12.44 -19.70
N LYS A 186 13.29 -11.61 -19.88
CA LYS A 186 13.78 -11.26 -21.21
C LYS A 186 14.43 -12.45 -21.94
N GLU A 187 15.14 -13.33 -21.22
CA GLU A 187 15.67 -14.57 -21.78
C GLU A 187 14.54 -15.51 -22.21
N ASN A 188 13.49 -15.62 -21.40
CA ASN A 188 12.31 -16.40 -21.76
C ASN A 188 11.63 -15.90 -23.05
N LEU A 189 11.55 -14.56 -23.24
CA LEU A 189 11.02 -13.94 -24.46
C LEU A 189 11.87 -14.18 -25.70
N LYS A 190 13.17 -14.51 -25.59
CA LYS A 190 13.99 -14.91 -26.73
C LYS A 190 13.57 -16.28 -27.29
N THR A 191 13.16 -17.17 -26.38
CA THR A 191 12.69 -18.52 -26.78
C THR A 191 11.22 -18.49 -27.20
N PHE A 192 10.40 -17.74 -26.51
CA PHE A 192 8.96 -17.59 -26.75
C PHE A 192 8.64 -16.13 -27.09
N ASN A 193 8.87 -15.78 -28.34
CA ASN A 193 8.64 -14.40 -28.80
C ASN A 193 7.17 -13.99 -28.56
N ASN A 194 6.98 -12.80 -27.99
CA ASN A 194 5.68 -12.24 -27.67
C ASN A 194 4.78 -13.12 -26.77
N ASP A 195 5.38 -14.04 -25.98
CA ASP A 195 4.58 -14.86 -25.05
C ASP A 195 3.84 -13.99 -24.05
N LYS A 196 2.51 -14.04 -24.13
CA LYS A 196 1.59 -13.23 -23.30
C LYS A 196 1.87 -13.34 -21.81
N GLU A 197 2.09 -14.54 -21.30
CA GLU A 197 2.29 -14.78 -19.86
C GLU A 197 3.60 -14.16 -19.39
N THR A 198 4.66 -14.29 -20.17
CA THR A 198 5.97 -13.67 -19.88
C THR A 198 5.90 -12.17 -19.95
N LEU A 199 5.23 -11.60 -20.95
CA LEU A 199 5.02 -10.15 -21.06
C LEU A 199 4.21 -9.59 -19.88
N VAL A 200 3.14 -10.27 -19.45
CA VAL A 200 2.36 -9.86 -18.27
C VAL A 200 3.22 -9.89 -17.01
N ASN A 201 4.05 -10.93 -16.81
CA ASN A 201 4.97 -10.98 -15.66
C ASN A 201 6.02 -9.86 -15.73
N LEU A 202 6.54 -9.54 -16.91
CA LEU A 202 7.49 -8.44 -17.09
C LEU A 202 6.84 -7.07 -16.83
N ALA A 203 5.62 -6.86 -17.29
CA ALA A 203 4.86 -5.63 -16.99
C ALA A 203 4.59 -5.48 -15.48
N ASN A 204 4.18 -6.57 -14.82
CA ASN A 204 3.96 -6.58 -13.37
C ASN A 204 5.26 -6.32 -12.60
N LEU A 205 6.38 -6.91 -13.00
CA LEU A 205 7.71 -6.61 -12.45
C LEU A 205 7.99 -5.10 -12.52
N TYR A 206 7.75 -4.46 -13.65
CA TYR A 206 7.96 -3.02 -13.82
C TYR A 206 7.02 -2.18 -12.95
N LEU A 207 5.75 -2.58 -12.77
CA LEU A 207 4.85 -1.91 -11.82
C LEU A 207 5.36 -2.04 -10.38
N ILE A 208 5.79 -3.24 -9.97
CA ILE A 208 6.29 -3.50 -8.62
C ILE A 208 7.60 -2.76 -8.35
N SER A 209 8.46 -2.61 -9.36
CA SER A 209 9.74 -1.91 -9.27
C SER A 209 9.66 -0.40 -9.55
N ASP A 210 8.44 0.15 -9.66
CA ASP A 210 8.16 1.59 -9.86
C ASP A 210 8.65 2.14 -11.22
N GLN A 211 8.79 1.26 -12.22
CA GLN A 211 9.18 1.60 -13.59
C GLN A 211 7.95 1.72 -14.51
N ILE A 212 7.04 2.64 -14.15
CA ILE A 212 5.67 2.69 -14.71
C ILE A 212 5.66 2.85 -16.23
N GLU A 213 6.56 3.67 -16.79
CA GLU A 213 6.62 3.89 -18.25
C GLU A 213 6.99 2.61 -19.00
N LYS A 214 7.93 1.80 -18.46
CA LYS A 214 8.25 0.49 -19.05
C LYS A 214 7.06 -0.46 -18.97
N ALA A 215 6.34 -0.48 -17.86
CA ALA A 215 5.14 -1.30 -17.74
C ALA A 215 4.09 -0.94 -18.79
N LYS A 216 3.82 0.37 -18.98
CA LYS A 216 2.87 0.84 -20.01
C LYS A 216 3.31 0.42 -21.42
N LYS A 217 4.61 0.47 -21.71
CA LYS A 217 5.14 0.02 -23.00
C LYS A 217 4.86 -1.47 -23.24
N ILE A 218 5.16 -2.32 -22.25
CA ILE A 218 4.87 -3.76 -22.36
C ILE A 218 3.38 -4.04 -22.47
N TYR A 219 2.52 -3.36 -21.70
CA TYR A 219 1.07 -3.52 -21.86
C TYR A 219 0.58 -3.10 -23.25
N LYS A 220 1.17 -2.06 -23.87
CA LYS A 220 0.85 -1.71 -25.27
C LYS A 220 1.23 -2.84 -26.22
N THR A 221 2.42 -3.42 -26.10
CA THR A 221 2.82 -4.61 -26.89
C THR A 221 1.86 -5.78 -26.71
N ILE A 222 1.41 -6.07 -25.48
CA ILE A 222 0.36 -7.08 -25.25
C ILE A 222 -0.91 -6.77 -26.03
N GLY A 223 -1.30 -5.50 -26.12
CA GLY A 223 -2.52 -5.04 -26.79
C GLY A 223 -2.42 -4.94 -28.31
N GLU A 224 -1.27 -5.22 -28.92
CA GLU A 224 -1.11 -5.34 -30.40
C GLU A 224 -1.91 -6.54 -30.93
N SER A 225 -2.11 -7.57 -30.11
CA SER A 225 -3.00 -8.68 -30.39
C SER A 225 -4.41 -8.38 -29.90
N PRO A 226 -5.44 -8.38 -30.78
CA PRO A 226 -6.81 -8.01 -30.44
C PRO A 226 -7.39 -8.78 -29.25
N GLU A 227 -7.12 -10.08 -29.16
CA GLU A 227 -7.56 -10.97 -28.08
C GLU A 227 -7.00 -10.57 -26.70
N ASN A 228 -5.90 -9.82 -26.66
CA ASN A 228 -5.26 -9.37 -25.44
C ASN A 228 -5.59 -7.90 -25.08
N LYS A 229 -6.46 -7.23 -25.85
CA LYS A 229 -6.82 -5.82 -25.66
C LYS A 229 -7.32 -5.49 -24.26
N LEU A 230 -8.15 -6.35 -23.67
CA LEU A 230 -8.65 -6.14 -22.31
C LEU A 230 -7.53 -6.22 -21.26
N ILE A 231 -6.60 -7.17 -21.41
CA ILE A 231 -5.43 -7.30 -20.51
C ILE A 231 -4.59 -6.04 -20.58
N SER A 232 -4.31 -5.54 -21.78
CA SER A 232 -3.56 -4.32 -22.04
C SER A 232 -4.22 -3.11 -21.37
N LEU A 233 -5.50 -2.85 -21.65
CA LEU A 233 -6.23 -1.70 -21.13
C LEU A 233 -6.34 -1.73 -19.59
N ASN A 234 -6.59 -2.90 -19.00
CA ASN A 234 -6.62 -3.09 -17.55
C ASN A 234 -5.25 -2.80 -16.90
N GLY A 235 -4.17 -3.26 -17.53
CA GLY A 235 -2.81 -3.02 -17.08
C GLY A 235 -2.40 -1.55 -17.19
N ILE A 236 -2.72 -0.90 -18.31
CA ILE A 236 -2.48 0.54 -18.53
C ILE A 236 -3.29 1.39 -17.54
N SER A 237 -4.54 0.99 -17.25
CA SER A 237 -5.36 1.65 -16.22
C SER A 237 -4.67 1.61 -14.85
N LEU A 238 -4.19 0.44 -14.43
CA LEU A 238 -3.45 0.30 -13.17
C LEU A 238 -2.16 1.14 -13.17
N ALA A 239 -1.41 1.12 -14.26
CA ALA A 239 -0.19 1.91 -14.40
C ALA A 239 -0.47 3.42 -14.23
N HIS A 240 -1.52 3.94 -14.85
CA HIS A 240 -1.93 5.33 -14.66
C HIS A 240 -2.37 5.65 -13.23
N HIS A 241 -3.05 4.72 -12.55
CA HIS A 241 -3.37 4.91 -11.12
C HIS A 241 -2.11 5.02 -10.27
N LEU A 242 -1.13 4.13 -10.47
CA LEU A 242 0.11 4.12 -9.69
C LEU A 242 0.95 5.38 -9.90
N GLU A 243 0.92 6.00 -11.10
CA GLU A 243 1.54 7.31 -11.32
C GLU A 243 0.71 8.49 -10.78
N GLY A 244 -0.50 8.21 -10.28
CA GLY A 244 -1.43 9.22 -9.74
C GLY A 244 -2.36 9.88 -10.75
N ASN A 245 -2.37 9.41 -12.00
CA ASN A 245 -3.26 9.92 -13.05
C ASN A 245 -4.58 9.14 -13.08
N ASN A 246 -5.41 9.35 -12.06
CA ASN A 246 -6.67 8.62 -11.92
C ASN A 246 -7.65 8.89 -13.08
N LYS A 247 -7.62 10.08 -13.70
CA LYS A 247 -8.47 10.38 -14.86
C LYS A 247 -8.16 9.46 -16.05
N LYS A 248 -6.86 9.29 -16.38
CA LYS A 248 -6.44 8.37 -17.45
C LYS A 248 -6.69 6.91 -17.06
N ALA A 249 -6.55 6.55 -15.78
CA ALA A 249 -6.90 5.22 -15.29
C ALA A 249 -8.39 4.91 -15.56
N LEU A 250 -9.29 5.83 -15.22
CA LEU A 250 -10.73 5.66 -15.49
C LEU A 250 -11.05 5.60 -16.99
N TYR A 251 -10.42 6.44 -17.79
CA TYR A 251 -10.62 6.42 -19.26
C TYR A 251 -10.28 5.04 -19.85
N ASN A 252 -9.11 4.48 -19.50
CA ASN A 252 -8.69 3.16 -20.01
C ASN A 252 -9.55 2.02 -19.47
N SER A 253 -9.94 2.05 -18.21
CA SER A 253 -10.81 1.00 -17.64
C SER A 253 -12.22 1.04 -18.19
N LYS A 254 -12.77 2.24 -18.48
CA LYS A 254 -14.06 2.41 -19.17
C LYS A 254 -13.99 1.83 -20.58
N LYS A 255 -12.94 2.16 -21.35
CA LYS A 255 -12.70 1.59 -22.67
C LYS A 255 -12.58 0.07 -22.63
N ALA A 256 -11.91 -0.49 -21.61
CA ALA A 256 -11.86 -1.93 -21.42
C ALA A 256 -13.26 -2.52 -21.16
N ARG A 257 -14.05 -1.89 -20.29
CA ARG A 257 -15.43 -2.32 -19.97
C ARG A 257 -16.33 -2.36 -21.19
N GLU A 258 -16.24 -1.33 -22.05
CA GLU A 258 -16.99 -1.21 -23.31
C GLU A 258 -16.50 -2.19 -24.41
N SER A 259 -15.30 -2.75 -24.27
CA SER A 259 -14.73 -3.73 -25.20
C SER A 259 -14.94 -5.19 -24.77
N ILE A 260 -15.79 -5.46 -23.78
CA ILE A 260 -16.17 -6.84 -23.40
C ILE A 260 -17.13 -7.39 -24.45
N GLU A 261 -16.80 -8.54 -25.03
CA GLU A 261 -17.59 -9.28 -26.01
C GLU A 261 -18.26 -10.49 -25.36
N GLU A 262 -19.26 -11.08 -26.02
CA GLU A 262 -19.96 -12.28 -25.50
C GLU A 262 -19.02 -13.47 -25.26
N ASN A 263 -18.08 -13.69 -26.18
CA ASN A 263 -17.09 -14.76 -26.12
C ASN A 263 -15.94 -14.50 -25.11
N THR A 264 -15.91 -13.32 -24.46
CA THR A 264 -14.90 -13.04 -23.42
C THR A 264 -15.07 -14.00 -22.26
N THR A 265 -13.96 -14.61 -21.82
CA THR A 265 -13.99 -15.53 -20.68
C THR A 265 -14.47 -14.83 -19.40
N GLU A 266 -15.23 -15.55 -18.57
CA GLU A 266 -15.80 -15.00 -17.32
C GLU A 266 -14.71 -14.41 -16.41
N THR A 267 -13.57 -15.08 -16.29
CA THR A 267 -12.42 -14.58 -15.53
C THR A 267 -11.94 -13.21 -16.04
N LEU A 268 -11.92 -12.98 -17.33
CA LEU A 268 -11.47 -11.71 -17.91
C LEU A 268 -12.56 -10.63 -17.79
N LYS A 269 -13.83 -11.00 -17.94
CA LYS A 269 -14.99 -10.11 -17.65
C LYS A 269 -14.92 -9.61 -16.21
N ASN A 270 -14.73 -10.51 -15.25
CA ASN A 270 -14.65 -10.19 -13.82
C ASN A 270 -13.47 -9.25 -13.51
N LYS A 271 -12.27 -9.55 -14.00
CA LYS A 271 -11.08 -8.69 -13.83
C LYS A 271 -11.26 -7.30 -14.45
N THR A 272 -11.95 -7.20 -15.58
CA THR A 272 -12.20 -5.92 -16.26
C THR A 272 -13.23 -5.11 -15.48
N THR A 273 -14.30 -5.74 -15.00
CA THR A 273 -15.31 -5.11 -14.14
C THR A 273 -14.70 -4.64 -12.82
N GLU A 274 -13.89 -5.46 -12.19
CA GLU A 274 -13.15 -5.11 -10.98
C GLU A 274 -12.30 -3.85 -11.20
N ARG A 275 -11.51 -3.82 -12.29
CA ARG A 275 -10.65 -2.67 -12.61
C ARG A 275 -11.46 -1.40 -12.88
N TYR A 276 -12.59 -1.50 -13.54
CA TYR A 276 -13.46 -0.36 -13.80
C TYR A 276 -14.03 0.22 -12.50
N ILE A 277 -14.54 -0.63 -11.61
CA ILE A 277 -15.05 -0.20 -10.31
C ILE A 277 -13.95 0.41 -9.43
N GLN A 278 -12.76 -0.18 -9.41
CA GLN A 278 -11.60 0.40 -8.72
C GLN A 278 -11.28 1.80 -9.27
N ALA A 279 -11.29 1.97 -10.59
CA ALA A 279 -11.02 3.26 -11.22
C ALA A 279 -12.12 4.32 -10.92
N LEU A 280 -13.38 3.93 -10.79
CA LEU A 280 -14.46 4.80 -10.29
C LEU A 280 -14.17 5.26 -8.85
N ILE A 281 -13.77 4.34 -7.97
CA ILE A 281 -13.42 4.65 -6.57
C ILE A 281 -12.23 5.62 -6.50
N TRP A 282 -11.16 5.38 -7.26
CA TRP A 282 -9.99 6.26 -7.31
C TRP A 282 -10.30 7.67 -7.81
N ASN A 283 -11.33 7.80 -8.65
CA ASN A 283 -11.83 9.09 -9.16
C ASN A 283 -12.94 9.70 -8.29
N LYS A 284 -13.18 9.15 -7.08
CA LYS A 284 -14.24 9.61 -6.17
C LYS A 284 -15.67 9.56 -6.75
N LYS A 285 -15.87 8.79 -7.81
CA LYS A 285 -17.20 8.54 -8.41
C LYS A 285 -17.94 7.47 -7.60
N TYR A 286 -18.16 7.76 -6.32
CA TYR A 286 -18.64 6.77 -5.34
C TYR A 286 -20.07 6.31 -5.59
N THR A 287 -20.93 7.16 -6.16
CA THR A 287 -22.31 6.78 -6.52
C THR A 287 -22.30 5.74 -7.63
N ALA A 288 -21.60 6.01 -8.74
CA ALA A 288 -21.46 5.05 -9.83
C ALA A 288 -20.78 3.74 -9.38
N ALA A 289 -19.72 3.83 -8.56
CA ALA A 289 -19.09 2.63 -8.00
C ALA A 289 -20.05 1.81 -7.13
N LYS A 290 -20.90 2.47 -6.33
CA LYS A 290 -21.93 1.81 -5.51
C LYS A 290 -22.97 1.10 -6.37
N GLU A 291 -23.41 1.73 -7.44
CA GLU A 291 -24.39 1.16 -8.39
C GLU A 291 -23.84 -0.11 -9.05
N GLU A 292 -22.63 -0.05 -9.61
CA GLU A 292 -21.95 -1.22 -10.21
C GLU A 292 -21.78 -2.37 -9.20
N ILE A 293 -21.29 -2.08 -7.98
CA ILE A 293 -21.15 -3.09 -6.92
C ILE A 293 -22.52 -3.66 -6.53
N SER A 294 -23.56 -2.84 -6.43
CA SER A 294 -24.90 -3.31 -6.06
C SER A 294 -25.49 -4.24 -7.10
N GLN A 295 -25.27 -3.97 -8.39
CA GLN A 295 -25.67 -4.85 -9.50
C GLN A 295 -24.92 -6.19 -9.44
N LEU A 296 -23.59 -6.17 -9.25
CA LEU A 296 -22.79 -7.38 -9.09
C LEU A 296 -23.31 -8.27 -7.95
N LEU A 297 -23.59 -7.66 -6.80
CA LEU A 297 -24.03 -8.40 -5.60
C LEU A 297 -25.47 -8.90 -5.69
N LYS A 298 -26.35 -8.21 -6.43
CA LYS A 298 -27.75 -8.61 -6.65
C LYS A 298 -27.88 -9.92 -7.44
N HIS A 299 -26.97 -10.13 -8.39
CA HIS A 299 -26.95 -11.30 -9.25
C HIS A 299 -26.16 -12.50 -8.68
N ASN A 300 -25.62 -12.38 -7.48
CA ASN A 300 -24.78 -13.41 -6.84
C ASN A 300 -25.25 -13.68 -5.41
N GLU A 301 -25.97 -14.77 -5.19
CA GLU A 301 -26.43 -15.20 -3.84
C GLU A 301 -25.24 -15.48 -2.90
N ASN A 302 -24.13 -15.99 -3.43
CA ASN A 302 -22.89 -16.21 -2.70
C ASN A 302 -21.73 -15.42 -3.34
N PRO A 303 -21.63 -14.09 -3.12
CA PRO A 303 -20.69 -13.25 -3.81
C PRO A 303 -19.24 -13.67 -3.54
N GLU A 304 -18.41 -13.65 -4.58
CA GLU A 304 -16.98 -13.94 -4.48
C GLU A 304 -16.25 -12.90 -3.63
N ASN A 305 -15.10 -13.28 -3.07
CA ASN A 305 -14.30 -12.42 -2.17
C ASN A 305 -13.91 -11.07 -2.80
N TRP A 306 -13.60 -11.04 -4.10
CA TRP A 306 -13.24 -9.80 -4.80
C TRP A 306 -14.40 -8.79 -4.86
N MET A 307 -15.65 -9.25 -4.98
CA MET A 307 -16.83 -8.38 -4.99
C MET A 307 -17.04 -7.73 -3.62
N LEU A 308 -16.90 -8.51 -2.54
CA LEU A 308 -16.94 -8.01 -1.17
C LEU A 308 -15.78 -7.05 -0.88
N SER A 309 -14.58 -7.34 -1.41
CA SER A 309 -13.39 -6.48 -1.28
C SER A 309 -13.59 -5.12 -1.94
N LEU A 310 -14.22 -5.05 -3.11
CA LEU A 310 -14.59 -3.78 -3.76
C LEU A 310 -15.54 -2.95 -2.89
N ARG A 311 -16.57 -3.57 -2.31
CA ARG A 311 -17.52 -2.88 -1.43
C ARG A 311 -16.83 -2.40 -0.15
N ALA A 312 -16.00 -3.24 0.46
CA ALA A 312 -15.20 -2.86 1.62
C ALA A 312 -14.27 -1.69 1.32
N THR A 313 -13.61 -1.70 0.17
CA THR A 313 -12.73 -0.62 -0.30
C THR A 313 -13.51 0.67 -0.51
N LEU A 314 -14.67 0.63 -1.17
CA LEU A 314 -15.55 1.78 -1.32
C LEU A 314 -15.93 2.38 0.04
N HIS A 315 -16.22 1.53 1.03
CA HIS A 315 -16.52 1.97 2.40
C HIS A 315 -15.32 2.66 3.06
N ILE A 316 -14.08 2.20 2.86
CA ILE A 316 -12.86 2.89 3.34
C ILE A 316 -12.79 4.30 2.75
N TYR A 317 -12.91 4.45 1.43
CA TYR A 317 -12.83 5.75 0.75
C TYR A 317 -13.95 6.71 1.17
N LYS A 318 -15.10 6.19 1.58
CA LYS A 318 -16.21 6.97 2.15
C LYS A 318 -16.09 7.15 3.68
N SER A 319 -14.98 6.74 4.29
CA SER A 319 -14.77 6.74 5.74
C SER A 319 -15.84 5.97 6.54
N ASP A 320 -16.48 4.96 5.92
CA ASP A 320 -17.43 4.07 6.57
C ASP A 320 -16.73 2.79 7.05
N PHE A 321 -15.80 2.97 7.99
CA PHE A 321 -14.91 1.88 8.43
C PHE A 321 -15.65 0.71 9.07
N LYS A 322 -16.78 0.97 9.76
CA LYS A 322 -17.59 -0.10 10.37
C LYS A 322 -18.13 -1.06 9.31
N LYS A 323 -18.69 -0.53 8.21
CA LYS A 323 -19.19 -1.35 7.10
C LYS A 323 -18.04 -2.05 6.37
N SER A 324 -16.91 -1.37 6.16
CA SER A 324 -15.72 -1.97 5.57
C SER A 324 -15.23 -3.18 6.39
N LEU A 325 -15.14 -3.05 7.72
CA LEU A 325 -14.74 -4.15 8.60
C LEU A 325 -15.74 -5.31 8.58
N ALA A 326 -17.04 -5.05 8.45
CA ALA A 326 -18.05 -6.10 8.31
C ALA A 326 -17.81 -6.92 7.03
N ASP A 327 -17.55 -6.27 5.90
CA ASP A 327 -17.28 -6.95 4.62
C ASP A 327 -15.99 -7.78 4.67
N TYR A 328 -14.89 -7.23 5.21
CA TYR A 328 -13.65 -8.01 5.36
C TYR A 328 -13.80 -9.19 6.32
N ASN A 329 -14.61 -9.06 7.36
CA ASN A 329 -14.92 -10.20 8.24
C ASN A 329 -15.72 -11.28 7.50
N LEU A 330 -16.63 -10.93 6.58
CA LEU A 330 -17.33 -11.91 5.73
C LEU A 330 -16.34 -12.65 4.82
N ILE A 331 -15.39 -11.94 4.20
CA ILE A 331 -14.34 -12.56 3.39
C ILE A 331 -13.53 -13.55 4.24
N LEU A 332 -13.08 -13.14 5.42
CA LEU A 332 -12.25 -13.96 6.29
C LEU A 332 -13.00 -15.15 6.92
N LYS A 333 -14.33 -15.07 7.01
CA LYS A 333 -15.16 -16.23 7.40
C LYS A 333 -15.19 -17.29 6.31
N LYS A 334 -15.15 -16.89 5.02
CA LYS A 334 -15.10 -17.82 3.88
C LYS A 334 -13.69 -18.36 3.63
N ASP A 335 -12.69 -17.50 3.74
CA ASP A 335 -11.29 -17.79 3.48
C ASP A 335 -10.40 -17.00 4.46
N SER A 336 -9.99 -17.67 5.55
CA SER A 336 -9.14 -17.09 6.58
C SER A 336 -7.74 -16.70 6.08
N ALA A 337 -7.29 -17.30 5.00
CA ALA A 337 -6.01 -17.00 4.35
C ALA A 337 -6.12 -15.87 3.30
N SER A 338 -7.31 -15.34 3.03
CA SER A 338 -7.52 -14.31 2.02
C SER A 338 -6.57 -13.13 2.20
N PHE A 339 -5.78 -12.85 1.16
CA PHE A 339 -4.88 -11.70 1.12
C PHE A 339 -5.64 -10.38 1.27
N ASP A 340 -6.64 -10.16 0.42
CA ASP A 340 -7.46 -8.95 0.44
C ASP A 340 -8.23 -8.81 1.74
N GLY A 341 -8.72 -9.95 2.29
CA GLY A 341 -9.42 -10.00 3.57
C GLY A 341 -8.53 -9.50 4.72
N ASN A 342 -7.34 -10.05 4.87
CA ASN A 342 -6.43 -9.72 5.97
C ASN A 342 -5.81 -8.31 5.81
N LEU A 343 -5.22 -7.99 4.66
CA LEU A 343 -4.57 -6.69 4.46
C LEU A 343 -5.57 -5.54 4.34
N GLY A 344 -6.71 -5.77 3.69
CA GLY A 344 -7.81 -4.81 3.61
C GLY A 344 -8.40 -4.50 5.00
N LYS A 345 -8.61 -5.52 5.83
CA LYS A 345 -9.02 -5.35 7.24
C LYS A 345 -7.98 -4.55 8.03
N ALA A 346 -6.68 -4.82 7.84
CA ALA A 346 -5.62 -4.05 8.48
C ALA A 346 -5.70 -2.55 8.13
N ASN A 347 -5.94 -2.21 6.86
CA ASN A 347 -6.12 -0.82 6.42
C ASN A 347 -7.36 -0.17 7.07
N ALA A 348 -8.50 -0.85 7.11
CA ALA A 348 -9.72 -0.36 7.75
C ALA A 348 -9.53 -0.15 9.26
N LEU A 349 -8.86 -1.07 9.95
CA LEU A 349 -8.53 -0.97 11.39
C LEU A 349 -7.59 0.21 11.67
N LYS A 350 -6.53 0.41 10.87
CA LYS A 350 -5.63 1.56 10.97
C LYS A 350 -6.39 2.87 10.81
N ALA A 351 -7.23 2.98 9.78
CA ALA A 351 -8.04 4.18 9.53
C ALA A 351 -9.04 4.47 10.65
N SER A 352 -9.51 3.42 11.34
CA SER A 352 -10.39 3.53 12.51
C SER A 352 -9.66 3.81 13.83
N GLY A 353 -8.32 3.83 13.84
CA GLY A 353 -7.51 4.02 15.05
C GLY A 353 -7.28 2.75 15.90
N TYR A 354 -7.62 1.57 15.42
CA TYR A 354 -7.39 0.28 16.10
C TYR A 354 -6.01 -0.29 15.75
N PHE A 355 -4.93 0.40 16.12
CA PHE A 355 -3.56 0.11 15.64
C PHE A 355 -3.05 -1.28 16.01
N ASN A 356 -3.28 -1.78 17.24
CA ASN A 356 -2.86 -3.15 17.62
C ASN A 356 -3.54 -4.20 16.75
N LYS A 357 -4.86 -4.07 16.52
CA LYS A 357 -5.60 -5.00 15.65
C LYS A 357 -5.15 -4.88 14.19
N ALA A 358 -4.73 -3.68 13.76
CA ALA A 358 -4.18 -3.47 12.42
C ALA A 358 -2.84 -4.19 12.22
N TYR A 359 -1.96 -4.16 13.24
CA TYR A 359 -0.73 -4.97 13.25
C TYR A 359 -1.04 -6.45 13.12
N GLN A 360 -1.90 -7.00 14.00
CA GLN A 360 -2.27 -8.41 13.99
C GLN A 360 -2.82 -8.86 12.63
N SER A 361 -3.70 -8.06 12.03
CA SER A 361 -4.28 -8.39 10.72
C SER A 361 -3.25 -8.37 9.59
N ALA A 362 -2.27 -7.46 9.63
CA ALA A 362 -1.16 -7.41 8.67
C ALA A 362 -0.17 -8.57 8.88
N GLU A 363 0.11 -8.93 10.13
CA GLU A 363 0.97 -10.07 10.48
C GLU A 363 0.33 -11.39 10.07
N ASN A 364 -0.98 -11.56 10.22
CA ASN A 364 -1.72 -12.71 9.66
C ASN A 364 -1.54 -12.82 8.14
N THR A 365 -1.53 -11.69 7.42
CA THR A 365 -1.21 -11.72 5.98
C THR A 365 0.17 -12.31 5.73
N LEU A 366 1.17 -11.94 6.53
CA LEU A 366 2.55 -12.42 6.39
C LEU A 366 2.74 -13.89 6.80
N GLN A 367 1.88 -14.44 7.65
CA GLN A 367 1.87 -15.88 7.97
C GLN A 367 1.48 -16.73 6.76
N PHE A 368 0.48 -16.27 5.98
CA PHE A 368 0.02 -16.98 4.78
C PHE A 368 0.86 -16.63 3.53
N TYR A 369 1.35 -15.40 3.45
CA TYR A 369 2.07 -14.84 2.30
C TYR A 369 3.41 -14.27 2.76
N GLU A 370 4.35 -15.17 3.05
CA GLU A 370 5.70 -14.80 3.47
C GLU A 370 6.34 -13.80 2.50
N ASN A 371 7.01 -12.77 3.02
CA ASN A 371 7.68 -11.71 2.25
C ASN A 371 6.76 -10.87 1.34
N GLN A 372 5.45 -10.89 1.57
CA GLN A 372 4.53 -10.09 0.77
C GLN A 372 4.79 -8.59 0.99
N LYS A 373 5.11 -7.89 -0.12
CA LYS A 373 5.61 -6.51 -0.14
C LYS A 373 4.67 -5.51 0.56
N ASP A 374 3.37 -5.57 0.26
CA ASP A 374 2.42 -4.57 0.74
C ASP A 374 2.14 -4.74 2.23
N ALA A 375 2.05 -5.99 2.72
CA ALA A 375 1.91 -6.29 4.14
C ALA A 375 3.16 -5.88 4.93
N MET A 376 4.37 -6.18 4.41
CA MET A 376 5.63 -5.71 5.01
C MET A 376 5.72 -4.18 5.05
N ASN A 377 5.34 -3.50 3.97
CA ASN A 377 5.32 -2.04 3.92
C ASN A 377 4.29 -1.47 4.89
N PHE A 378 3.12 -2.10 5.03
CA PHE A 378 2.10 -1.69 5.99
C PHE A 378 2.64 -1.73 7.43
N VAL A 379 3.23 -2.86 7.83
CA VAL A 379 3.86 -3.03 9.15
C VAL A 379 4.98 -2.00 9.35
N LYS A 380 5.86 -1.82 8.36
CA LYS A 380 6.94 -0.83 8.39
C LYS A 380 6.44 0.60 8.58
N GLN A 381 5.35 0.98 7.91
CA GLN A 381 4.75 2.32 8.07
C GLN A 381 4.17 2.51 9.48
N LEU A 382 3.54 1.48 10.06
CA LEU A 382 3.10 1.53 11.44
C LEU A 382 4.29 1.61 12.42
N ASP A 383 5.36 0.85 12.17
CA ASP A 383 6.57 0.92 12.98
C ASP A 383 7.16 2.33 12.98
N LEU A 384 7.31 2.95 11.81
CA LEU A 384 7.79 4.33 11.70
C LEU A 384 6.90 5.33 12.45
N TYR A 385 5.58 5.12 12.44
CA TYR A 385 4.62 5.99 13.15
C TYR A 385 4.74 5.88 14.68
N PHE A 386 5.12 4.71 15.19
CA PHE A 386 5.26 4.45 16.63
C PHE A 386 6.71 4.35 17.11
N THR A 387 7.68 4.70 16.28
CA THR A 387 9.09 4.75 16.70
C THR A 387 9.42 6.14 17.23
N PRO A 388 10.16 6.25 18.35
CA PRO A 388 10.57 7.54 18.90
C PRO A 388 11.30 8.43 17.91
N PHE A 389 10.95 9.71 17.93
CA PHE A 389 11.60 10.70 17.09
C PHE A 389 11.90 11.99 17.86
N THR A 390 12.85 12.75 17.34
CA THR A 390 13.08 14.15 17.72
C THR A 390 12.93 15.04 16.49
N GLU A 391 12.48 16.26 16.77
CA GLU A 391 12.36 17.33 15.78
C GLU A 391 12.98 18.59 16.35
N THR A 392 13.95 19.16 15.64
CA THR A 392 14.60 20.41 15.99
C THR A 392 14.26 21.49 14.97
N LYS A 393 14.03 22.71 15.43
CA LYS A 393 13.83 23.90 14.59
C LYS A 393 14.72 25.02 15.10
N GLY A 394 15.33 25.73 14.16
CA GLY A 394 15.96 27.00 14.42
C GLY A 394 15.32 28.04 13.53
N SER A 395 14.94 29.21 14.03
CA SER A 395 14.39 30.30 13.26
C SER A 395 14.94 31.64 13.65
N TYR A 396 14.98 32.54 12.66
CA TYR A 396 15.19 33.96 12.80
C TYR A 396 13.96 34.70 12.28
N SER A 397 13.50 35.68 13.03
CA SER A 397 12.36 36.51 12.64
C SER A 397 12.63 37.99 12.93
N TYR A 398 12.02 38.86 12.14
CA TYR A 398 12.06 40.28 12.32
C TYR A 398 10.75 40.94 11.86
N ASP A 399 10.46 42.12 12.42
CA ASP A 399 9.32 42.94 12.01
C ASP A 399 9.74 44.40 11.77
N ASN A 400 8.82 45.21 11.23
CA ASN A 400 9.07 46.63 11.01
C ASN A 400 8.93 47.49 12.29
N GLY A 401 8.60 46.86 13.40
CA GLY A 401 8.73 47.48 14.77
C GLY A 401 10.13 47.33 15.33
N ASN A 402 11.11 46.98 14.47
CA ASN A 402 12.54 46.77 14.79
C ASN A 402 12.78 45.65 15.83
N ASN A 403 11.86 44.70 15.93
CA ASN A 403 12.03 43.53 16.76
C ASN A 403 12.69 42.40 15.93
N GLU A 404 13.71 41.82 16.51
CA GLU A 404 14.39 40.60 15.96
C GLU A 404 14.31 39.47 17.00
N ALA A 405 14.23 38.25 16.53
CA ALA A 405 14.28 37.10 17.44
C ALA A 405 14.97 35.90 16.80
N ASN A 406 15.74 35.19 17.61
CA ASN A 406 16.22 33.85 17.31
C ASN A 406 15.49 32.86 18.24
N ALA A 407 15.00 31.78 17.66
CA ALA A 407 14.33 30.71 18.42
C ALA A 407 14.88 29.34 18.05
N TYR A 408 15.04 28.49 19.08
CA TYR A 408 15.43 27.10 18.94
C TYR A 408 14.37 26.26 19.65
N ASP A 409 13.83 25.28 18.95
CA ASP A 409 12.77 24.40 19.45
C ASP A 409 13.20 22.94 19.28
N VAL A 410 13.12 22.15 20.33
CA VAL A 410 13.43 20.71 20.34
C VAL A 410 12.22 19.97 20.89
N ASN A 411 11.61 19.17 20.05
CA ASN A 411 10.49 18.29 20.42
C ASN A 411 10.93 16.85 20.38
N ALA A 412 10.50 16.02 21.34
CA ALA A 412 10.60 14.59 21.22
C ALA A 412 9.26 13.92 21.56
N GLU A 413 8.95 12.86 20.82
CA GLU A 413 7.80 12.02 21.07
C GLU A 413 8.28 10.57 21.21
N ILE A 414 7.93 9.94 22.34
CA ILE A 414 8.38 8.59 22.72
C ILE A 414 7.17 7.71 22.96
N PRO A 415 6.71 6.96 21.93
CA PRO A 415 5.62 6.00 22.07
C PRO A 415 6.05 4.76 22.86
N PHE A 416 5.38 4.47 23.98
CA PHE A 416 5.54 3.25 24.78
C PHE A 416 4.50 2.18 24.42
N SER A 417 3.46 2.57 23.71
CA SER A 417 2.48 1.66 23.12
C SER A 417 1.77 2.36 21.94
N THR A 418 0.88 1.66 21.28
CA THR A 418 0.01 2.28 20.25
C THR A 418 -0.96 3.31 20.82
N LYS A 419 -1.13 3.35 22.16
CA LYS A 419 -2.05 4.27 22.84
C LYS A 419 -1.34 5.33 23.68
N PHE A 420 -0.17 5.03 24.23
CA PHE A 420 0.52 5.90 25.20
C PHE A 420 1.84 6.41 24.67
N LYS A 421 2.07 7.72 24.80
CA LYS A 421 3.28 8.42 24.38
C LYS A 421 3.70 9.44 25.43
N ILE A 422 5.00 9.58 25.65
CA ILE A 422 5.58 10.71 26.38
C ILE A 422 5.96 11.79 25.37
N LEU A 423 5.74 13.04 25.77
CA LEU A 423 5.97 14.24 24.98
C LEU A 423 6.93 15.14 25.73
N THR A 424 7.95 15.66 25.07
CA THR A 424 8.84 16.67 25.65
C THR A 424 9.00 17.82 24.65
N ASN A 425 9.05 19.03 25.15
CA ASN A 425 9.37 20.20 24.36
C ASN A 425 10.33 21.09 25.14
N TYR A 426 11.39 21.52 24.49
CA TYR A 426 12.27 22.58 24.95
C TYR A 426 12.31 23.67 23.90
N ASN A 427 12.05 24.92 24.31
CA ASN A 427 12.12 26.09 23.45
C ASN A 427 12.97 27.18 24.12
N TYR A 428 14.00 27.60 23.42
CA TYR A 428 14.81 28.77 23.74
C TYR A 428 14.49 29.88 22.75
N ARG A 429 14.21 31.08 23.25
CA ARG A 429 14.02 32.26 22.40
C ARG A 429 14.75 33.47 23.00
N THR A 430 15.49 34.16 22.13
CA THR A 430 16.04 35.48 22.45
C THR A 430 15.46 36.51 21.50
N THR A 431 15.06 37.66 22.06
CA THR A 431 14.48 38.75 21.31
C THR A 431 15.25 40.04 21.60
N PHE A 432 15.35 40.88 20.60
CA PHE A 432 16.03 42.17 20.68
C PHE A 432 15.24 43.23 19.90
N ASN A 433 15.15 44.42 20.42
CA ASN A 433 14.60 45.56 19.69
C ASN A 433 15.71 46.60 19.43
N ASN A 434 16.00 46.82 18.15
CA ASN A 434 17.14 47.61 17.69
C ASN A 434 17.06 49.13 18.06
N VAL A 435 15.83 49.63 18.34
CA VAL A 435 15.59 51.05 18.67
C VAL A 435 15.66 51.28 20.18
N SER A 436 14.93 50.46 20.95
CA SER A 436 14.89 50.61 22.42
C SER A 436 16.10 49.98 23.11
N GLY A 437 16.88 49.15 22.42
CA GLY A 437 17.96 48.37 22.99
C GLY A 437 17.50 47.29 23.99
N LEU A 438 16.19 47.02 24.04
CA LEU A 438 15.64 45.97 24.91
C LEU A 438 16.02 44.59 24.40
N LYS A 439 16.56 43.77 25.30
CA LYS A 439 16.86 42.37 25.08
C LYS A 439 16.17 41.52 26.12
N ALA A 440 15.60 40.40 25.68
CA ALA A 440 15.00 39.41 26.59
C ALA A 440 15.21 37.98 26.06
N THR A 441 15.21 37.05 27.00
CA THR A 441 15.33 35.61 26.70
C THR A 441 14.27 34.82 27.43
N THR A 442 13.79 33.75 26.81
CA THR A 442 12.91 32.77 27.48
C THR A 442 13.46 31.35 27.24
N ASN A 443 13.40 30.53 28.29
CA ASN A 443 13.67 29.12 28.28
C ASN A 443 12.39 28.40 28.73
N ASN A 444 11.75 27.68 27.83
CA ASN A 444 10.53 26.95 28.11
C ASN A 444 10.84 25.44 28.08
N PHE A 445 10.44 24.74 29.12
CA PHE A 445 10.52 23.28 29.15
C PHE A 445 9.14 22.71 29.49
N LEU A 446 8.63 21.80 28.70
CA LEU A 446 7.38 21.08 28.94
C LEU A 446 7.62 19.58 28.88
N LEU A 447 7.02 18.86 29.82
CA LEU A 447 6.95 17.41 29.85
C LEU A 447 5.49 17.00 29.94
N GLY A 448 5.10 16.00 29.17
CA GLY A 448 3.72 15.56 29.14
C GLY A 448 3.52 14.18 28.59
N ALA A 449 2.26 13.82 28.45
CA ALA A 449 1.83 12.55 27.91
C ALA A 449 0.63 12.71 26.97
N SER A 450 0.49 11.74 26.07
CA SER A 450 -0.68 11.57 25.21
C SER A 450 -1.22 10.17 25.37
N TYR A 451 -2.52 10.05 25.56
CA TYR A 451 -3.21 8.78 25.69
C TYR A 451 -4.43 8.69 24.77
N GLN A 452 -4.48 7.65 23.94
CA GLN A 452 -5.66 7.33 23.14
C GLN A 452 -6.69 6.60 24.00
N LEU A 453 -7.65 7.34 24.55
CA LEU A 453 -8.69 6.80 25.43
C LEU A 453 -9.65 5.91 24.64
N LEU A 454 -10.13 6.40 23.50
CA LEU A 454 -10.94 5.67 22.53
C LEU A 454 -10.27 5.75 21.16
N ASN A 455 -10.68 4.90 20.22
CA ASN A 455 -10.15 4.94 18.86
C ASN A 455 -10.37 6.28 18.12
N ASN A 456 -11.36 7.06 18.54
CA ASN A 456 -11.69 8.38 18.02
C ASN A 456 -11.46 9.51 19.02
N LEU A 457 -10.89 9.22 20.21
CA LEU A 457 -10.64 10.23 21.26
C LEU A 457 -9.23 10.08 21.83
N THR A 458 -8.46 11.16 21.78
CA THR A 458 -7.11 11.25 22.34
C THR A 458 -7.01 12.42 23.28
N VAL A 459 -6.47 12.21 24.47
CA VAL A 459 -6.18 13.23 25.48
C VAL A 459 -4.67 13.47 25.50
N LYS A 460 -4.26 14.74 25.58
CA LYS A 460 -2.88 15.15 25.79
C LYS A 460 -2.80 16.11 26.96
N GLY A 461 -1.76 16.00 27.76
CA GLY A 461 -1.45 16.92 28.83
C GLY A 461 0.04 17.10 28.97
N SER A 462 0.49 18.36 29.04
CA SER A 462 1.88 18.73 29.33
C SER A 462 1.90 19.84 30.36
N LEU A 463 2.81 19.75 31.30
CA LEU A 463 3.11 20.78 32.28
C LEU A 463 4.57 21.21 32.11
N GLY A 464 4.86 22.45 32.43
CA GLY A 464 6.19 22.97 32.22
C GLY A 464 6.42 24.30 32.93
N ILE A 465 7.60 24.82 32.68
CA ILE A 465 8.05 26.09 33.25
C ILE A 465 8.71 26.93 32.16
N THR A 466 8.47 28.23 32.20
CA THR A 466 9.28 29.22 31.49
C THR A 466 10.18 29.94 32.48
N SER A 467 11.46 30.04 32.13
CA SER A 467 12.41 30.93 32.82
C SER A 467 12.72 32.09 31.87
N SER A 468 12.38 33.30 32.30
CA SER A 468 12.50 34.50 31.47
C SER A 468 13.48 35.49 32.11
N ASN A 469 14.27 36.13 31.27
CA ASN A 469 15.23 37.15 31.67
C ASN A 469 15.14 38.33 30.71
N SER A 470 14.77 39.50 31.22
CA SER A 470 14.77 40.80 30.50
C SER A 470 15.72 41.76 31.18
N LYS A 471 15.85 42.96 30.65
CA LYS A 471 16.72 44.00 31.19
C LYS A 471 16.39 44.34 32.67
N THR A 472 15.11 44.32 33.03
CA THR A 472 14.64 44.78 34.35
C THR A 472 14.07 43.66 35.21
N LYS A 473 13.73 42.52 34.63
CA LYS A 473 13.01 41.45 35.34
C LYS A 473 13.57 40.07 35.03
N LYS A 474 13.58 39.22 36.07
CA LYS A 474 13.92 37.81 35.99
C LYS A 474 12.86 37.00 36.74
N TYR A 475 12.19 36.07 36.06
CA TYR A 475 11.05 35.38 36.65
C TYR A 475 10.82 33.99 36.00
N ASN A 476 10.05 33.19 36.74
CA ASN A 476 9.57 31.91 36.25
C ASN A 476 8.03 31.88 36.26
N LYS A 477 7.43 31.27 35.26
CA LYS A 477 5.97 31.06 35.19
C LYS A 477 5.66 29.59 34.82
N LEU A 478 4.56 29.10 35.36
CA LEU A 478 4.03 27.77 35.01
C LEU A 478 3.44 27.81 33.61
N LEU A 479 3.76 26.78 32.80
CA LEU A 479 3.19 26.52 31.49
C LEU A 479 2.31 25.28 31.54
N THR A 480 1.22 25.30 30.78
CA THR A 480 0.31 24.16 30.66
C THR A 480 -0.17 24.02 29.22
N ASP A 481 -0.26 22.79 28.71
CA ASP A 481 -0.82 22.49 27.40
C ASP A 481 -1.70 21.24 27.51
N LEU A 482 -3.01 21.39 27.57
CA LEU A 482 -3.98 20.33 27.68
C LEU A 482 -4.84 20.30 26.42
N SER A 483 -5.05 19.14 25.80
CA SER A 483 -5.97 19.03 24.67
C SER A 483 -6.71 17.72 24.61
N ILE A 484 -7.92 17.77 24.08
CA ILE A 484 -8.78 16.64 23.78
C ILE A 484 -9.06 16.69 22.27
N LYS A 485 -8.61 15.66 21.56
CA LYS A 485 -8.86 15.48 20.11
C LYS A 485 -9.92 14.43 19.90
N ILE A 486 -10.97 14.79 19.18
CA ILE A 486 -12.14 13.94 18.93
C ILE A 486 -12.39 13.87 17.42
N LYS A 487 -12.80 12.70 16.95
CA LYS A 487 -13.40 12.51 15.62
C LYS A 487 -14.89 12.25 15.81
N PRO A 488 -15.74 13.30 15.91
CA PRO A 488 -17.15 13.14 16.27
C PRO A 488 -17.93 12.40 15.19
N PHE A 489 -17.65 12.70 13.91
CA PHE A 489 -18.26 12.08 12.75
C PHE A 489 -17.22 11.80 11.68
N LYS A 490 -17.67 11.18 10.54
CA LYS A 490 -16.82 10.93 9.38
C LYS A 490 -16.24 12.24 8.84
N LEU A 491 -14.96 12.22 8.49
CA LEU A 491 -14.24 13.34 7.88
C LEU A 491 -14.19 14.61 8.74
N GLN A 492 -14.49 14.50 10.05
CA GLN A 492 -14.46 15.62 10.98
C GLN A 492 -13.40 15.39 12.06
N ASN A 493 -12.75 16.48 12.46
CA ASN A 493 -11.83 16.50 13.58
C ASN A 493 -12.16 17.74 14.43
N LEU A 494 -12.27 17.53 15.73
CA LEU A 494 -12.47 18.57 16.73
C LEU A 494 -11.35 18.48 17.76
N GLU A 495 -10.73 19.60 18.07
CA GLU A 495 -9.77 19.71 19.18
C GLU A 495 -10.23 20.82 20.12
N LEU A 496 -10.38 20.48 21.39
CA LEU A 496 -10.56 21.42 22.49
C LEU A 496 -9.23 21.49 23.24
N LYS A 497 -8.73 22.71 23.47
CA LYS A 497 -7.41 22.90 24.07
C LYS A 497 -7.44 24.02 25.07
N TYR A 498 -6.78 23.80 26.22
CA TYR A 498 -6.37 24.84 27.16
C TYR A 498 -4.87 24.99 27.12
N LYS A 499 -4.37 26.20 26.93
CA LYS A 499 -2.95 26.49 26.90
C LYS A 499 -2.64 27.71 27.75
N ARG A 500 -1.78 27.52 28.76
CA ARG A 500 -1.20 28.62 29.55
C ARG A 500 0.23 28.84 29.08
N ASP A 501 0.52 30.01 28.54
CA ASP A 501 1.83 30.40 28.05
C ASP A 501 2.17 31.87 28.33
N LEU A 502 3.44 32.20 28.11
CA LEU A 502 3.94 33.56 28.19
C LEU A 502 3.90 34.21 26.82
N GLN A 503 3.44 35.46 26.71
CA GLN A 503 3.68 36.26 25.52
C GLN A 503 5.16 36.57 25.39
N ASN A 504 5.85 35.95 24.45
CA ASN A 504 7.29 36.02 24.24
C ASN A 504 7.69 36.49 22.85
N PHE A 505 6.81 37.14 22.11
CA PHE A 505 7.06 37.53 20.74
C PHE A 505 8.20 38.53 20.62
N ASN A 506 8.23 39.58 21.48
CA ASN A 506 9.27 40.59 21.54
C ASN A 506 9.76 40.84 22.98
N ALA A 507 10.83 41.61 23.13
CA ALA A 507 11.46 41.85 24.41
C ALA A 507 10.58 42.67 25.37
N ALA A 508 9.75 43.59 24.87
CA ALA A 508 8.84 44.37 25.65
C ALA A 508 7.76 43.50 26.31
N LEU A 509 7.13 42.58 25.54
CA LEU A 509 6.12 41.65 26.06
C LEU A 509 6.67 40.74 27.17
N ILE A 510 7.91 40.26 27.00
CA ILE A 510 8.58 39.48 28.06
C ILE A 510 8.82 40.31 29.30
N ASN A 511 9.18 41.58 29.14
CA ASN A 511 9.39 42.51 30.28
C ASN A 511 8.07 42.79 31.04
N GLU A 512 6.93 42.83 30.35
CA GLU A 512 5.61 43.03 30.96
C GLU A 512 5.06 41.77 31.65
N GLU A 513 5.71 40.61 31.52
CA GLU A 513 5.34 39.32 32.16
C GLU A 513 3.92 38.83 31.79
N ILE A 514 3.41 39.16 30.61
CA ILE A 514 2.05 38.84 30.22
C ILE A 514 1.86 37.35 30.02
N VAL A 515 1.12 36.74 30.94
CA VAL A 515 0.72 35.33 30.86
C VAL A 515 -0.67 35.22 30.23
N GLN A 516 -0.82 34.32 29.28
CA GLN A 516 -2.08 34.06 28.59
C GLN A 516 -2.66 32.71 28.99
N ASN A 517 -3.94 32.67 29.32
CA ASN A 517 -4.74 31.46 29.45
C ASN A 517 -5.66 31.38 28.25
N ASN A 518 -5.32 30.51 27.31
CA ASN A 518 -6.01 30.36 26.04
C ASN A 518 -6.94 29.14 26.06
N PHE A 519 -8.22 29.36 25.82
CA PHE A 519 -9.22 28.32 25.53
C PHE A 519 -9.42 28.28 24.02
N ILE A 520 -9.11 27.14 23.41
CA ILE A 520 -8.99 27.00 21.95
C ILE A 520 -9.92 25.90 21.47
N LEU A 521 -10.69 26.20 20.43
CA LEU A 521 -11.47 25.25 19.68
C LEU A 521 -10.94 25.24 18.24
N ASN A 522 -10.54 24.08 17.76
CA ASN A 522 -10.19 23.83 16.36
C ASN A 522 -11.16 22.81 15.76
N TYR A 523 -11.78 23.14 14.66
CA TYR A 523 -12.65 22.24 13.93
C TYR A 523 -12.24 22.15 12.47
N ASN A 524 -12.17 20.94 11.94
CA ASN A 524 -11.88 20.68 10.53
C ASN A 524 -12.89 19.69 9.97
N LEU A 525 -13.50 20.05 8.84
CA LEU A 525 -14.39 19.22 8.05
C LEU A 525 -13.77 19.06 6.66
N ASP A 526 -13.54 17.82 6.26
CA ASP A 526 -13.27 17.46 4.86
C ASP A 526 -14.52 16.84 4.23
N THR A 527 -14.66 16.96 2.91
CA THR A 527 -15.76 16.32 2.19
C THR A 527 -15.24 15.39 1.09
N ASN A 528 -16.09 14.47 0.65
CA ASN A 528 -15.79 13.58 -0.46
C ASN A 528 -15.81 14.25 -1.85
N PHE A 529 -16.26 15.51 -1.91
CA PHE A 529 -16.31 16.33 -3.12
C PHE A 529 -15.30 17.47 -3.17
N ASN A 530 -14.17 17.28 -2.44
CA ASN A 530 -13.00 18.16 -2.43
C ASN A 530 -13.18 19.52 -1.72
N LEU A 531 -14.32 19.81 -1.13
CA LEU A 531 -14.54 20.98 -0.29
C LEU A 531 -14.00 20.69 1.12
N GLY A 532 -13.30 21.62 1.72
CA GLY A 532 -12.86 21.56 3.10
C GLY A 532 -13.18 22.85 3.84
N TRP A 533 -13.45 22.72 5.12
CA TRP A 533 -13.70 23.83 6.02
C TRP A 533 -12.88 23.66 7.28
N PHE A 534 -12.10 24.67 7.63
CA PHE A 534 -11.36 24.77 8.88
C PHE A 534 -11.84 26.00 9.64
N THR A 535 -12.05 25.87 10.95
CA THR A 535 -12.33 27.01 11.82
C THR A 535 -11.61 26.87 13.13
N GLN A 536 -11.23 28.00 13.69
CA GLN A 536 -10.49 28.10 14.94
C GLN A 536 -11.05 29.26 15.75
N TYR A 537 -11.25 29.04 17.04
CA TYR A 537 -11.66 30.06 17.99
C TYR A 537 -10.75 30.06 19.21
N TYR A 538 -10.26 31.23 19.58
CA TYR A 538 -9.52 31.47 20.81
C TYR A 538 -10.30 32.42 21.71
N TYR A 539 -10.47 32.03 22.95
CA TYR A 539 -10.80 32.91 24.05
C TYR A 539 -9.59 32.99 24.98
N THR A 540 -9.00 34.17 25.13
CA THR A 540 -7.75 34.38 25.88
C THR A 540 -8.02 35.30 27.06
N LEU A 541 -7.62 34.86 28.25
CA LEU A 541 -7.54 35.68 29.48
C LEU A 541 -6.08 36.02 29.73
N GLN A 542 -5.75 37.29 29.84
CA GLN A 542 -4.38 37.76 30.06
C GLN A 542 -4.17 38.23 31.51
N SER A 543 -2.93 38.18 31.97
CA SER A 543 -2.59 38.57 33.34
C SER A 543 -2.66 40.08 33.59
N ASP A 544 -2.76 40.90 32.55
CA ASP A 544 -2.99 42.34 32.57
C ASP A 544 -4.49 42.70 32.54
N GLU A 545 -5.38 41.75 32.88
CA GLU A 545 -6.83 41.86 32.91
C GLU A 545 -7.50 42.10 31.55
N ASN A 546 -6.72 42.08 30.47
CA ASN A 546 -7.26 42.13 29.12
C ASN A 546 -7.80 40.77 28.69
N THR A 547 -8.76 40.78 27.77
CA THR A 547 -9.30 39.57 27.15
C THR A 547 -9.28 39.70 25.66
N ARG A 548 -9.11 38.59 24.98
CA ARG A 548 -9.10 38.53 23.50
C ARG A 548 -10.03 37.45 23.01
N ASN A 549 -10.84 37.77 22.02
CA ASN A 549 -11.50 36.81 21.14
C ASN A 549 -10.79 36.80 19.79
N LEU A 550 -10.48 35.63 19.27
CA LEU A 550 -9.97 35.44 17.90
C LEU A 550 -10.79 34.36 17.24
N PHE A 551 -11.44 34.71 16.16
CA PHE A 551 -12.12 33.78 15.28
C PHE A 551 -11.43 33.77 13.93
N PHE A 552 -11.08 32.57 13.45
CA PHE A 552 -10.52 32.35 12.13
C PHE A 552 -11.30 31.24 11.43
N THR A 553 -11.65 31.45 10.17
CA THR A 553 -12.26 30.40 9.34
C THR A 553 -11.70 30.41 7.93
N SER A 554 -11.61 29.23 7.35
CA SER A 554 -11.09 28.96 5.99
C SER A 554 -11.98 27.98 5.28
N LEU A 555 -12.53 28.41 4.14
CA LEU A 555 -13.25 27.53 3.22
C LEU A 555 -12.42 27.34 1.96
N TYR A 556 -12.14 26.10 1.58
CA TYR A 556 -11.26 25.82 0.46
C TYR A 556 -11.75 24.65 -0.41
N TYR A 557 -11.36 24.69 -1.67
CA TYR A 557 -11.61 23.62 -2.63
C TYR A 557 -10.28 23.04 -3.13
N LYS A 558 -10.15 21.69 -3.11
CA LYS A 558 -9.00 20.99 -3.64
C LYS A 558 -9.13 20.81 -5.16
N ILE A 559 -8.33 21.57 -5.91
CA ILE A 559 -8.36 21.64 -7.38
C ILE A 559 -7.63 20.44 -7.99
N LEU A 560 -6.44 20.12 -7.44
CA LEU A 560 -5.59 19.00 -7.88
C LEU A 560 -5.20 18.12 -6.68
N GLU A 561 -4.96 16.84 -6.97
CA GLU A 561 -4.55 15.84 -5.97
C GLU A 561 -3.03 15.70 -5.84
N LYS A 562 -2.30 15.77 -6.96
CA LYS A 562 -0.83 15.58 -7.01
C LYS A 562 -0.19 16.51 -8.06
N PRO A 563 0.59 17.54 -7.66
CA PRO A 563 0.67 18.03 -6.28
C PRO A 563 -0.70 18.48 -5.79
N SER A 564 -0.92 18.47 -4.47
CA SER A 564 -2.19 18.98 -3.92
C SER A 564 -2.25 20.49 -4.14
N VAL A 565 -3.22 20.97 -4.91
CA VAL A 565 -3.48 22.40 -5.10
C VAL A 565 -4.84 22.73 -4.50
N LYS A 566 -4.87 23.68 -3.58
CA LYS A 566 -6.07 24.18 -2.92
C LYS A 566 -6.19 25.67 -3.15
N GLY A 567 -7.40 26.16 -3.38
CA GLY A 567 -7.73 27.56 -3.39
C GLY A 567 -8.92 27.83 -2.49
N GLY A 568 -8.97 28.99 -1.86
CA GLY A 568 -10.05 29.28 -0.93
C GLY A 568 -10.04 30.71 -0.38
N PHE A 569 -10.88 30.90 0.63
CA PHE A 569 -11.08 32.17 1.32
C PHE A 569 -10.78 31.97 2.80
N ASN A 570 -10.14 32.94 3.41
CA ASN A 570 -9.97 33.05 4.85
C ASN A 570 -10.70 34.28 5.36
N TYR A 571 -11.27 34.16 6.55
CA TYR A 571 -11.78 35.28 7.31
C TYR A 571 -11.22 35.21 8.74
N GLN A 572 -10.79 36.33 9.27
CA GLN A 572 -10.29 36.48 10.63
C GLN A 572 -10.96 37.67 11.30
N ASN A 573 -11.39 37.48 12.53
CA ASN A 573 -11.85 38.52 13.43
C ASN A 573 -11.05 38.44 14.71
N ILE A 574 -10.60 39.59 15.22
CA ILE A 574 -9.97 39.73 16.55
C ILE A 574 -10.66 40.86 17.25
N SER A 575 -10.94 40.70 18.55
CA SER A 575 -11.40 41.73 19.41
C SER A 575 -10.80 41.61 20.81
N PHE A 576 -10.24 42.67 21.32
CA PHE A 576 -9.79 42.79 22.70
C PHE A 576 -10.83 43.57 23.53
N LYS A 577 -10.82 43.34 24.85
CA LYS A 577 -11.63 44.11 25.77
C LYS A 577 -11.15 45.56 25.83
N ASN A 578 -9.82 45.74 25.90
CA ASN A 578 -9.18 47.03 26.00
C ASN A 578 -8.10 47.15 24.93
N ASP A 579 -8.01 48.30 24.28
CA ASP A 579 -6.85 48.67 23.48
C ASP A 579 -5.73 49.18 24.43
N VAL A 580 -4.54 48.63 24.33
CA VAL A 580 -3.38 48.94 25.21
C VAL A 580 -2.13 49.27 24.38
N ASP A 581 -1.34 50.20 24.88
CA ASP A 581 -0.15 50.68 24.15
C ASP A 581 1.01 49.66 24.07
N THR A 582 0.97 48.60 24.86
CA THR A 582 2.08 47.62 24.98
C THR A 582 2.11 46.57 23.87
N TYR A 583 0.97 46.27 23.26
CA TYR A 583 0.85 45.29 22.16
C TYR A 583 -0.37 45.64 21.30
N PHE A 584 -0.39 45.06 20.08
CA PHE A 584 -1.52 45.21 19.18
C PHE A 584 -2.78 44.56 19.79
N SER A 585 -3.73 45.37 20.21
CA SER A 585 -4.93 44.93 20.94
C SER A 585 -6.21 45.67 20.48
N PRO A 586 -6.51 45.62 19.18
CA PRO A 586 -7.68 46.33 18.65
C PRO A 586 -8.96 45.79 19.26
N THR A 587 -9.92 46.69 19.53
CA THR A 587 -11.26 46.29 19.95
C THR A 587 -12.02 45.66 18.77
N LYS A 588 -11.67 46.06 17.53
CA LYS A 588 -12.29 45.57 16.31
C LYS A 588 -11.25 45.39 15.20
N PHE A 589 -10.99 44.14 14.84
CA PHE A 589 -10.14 43.79 13.71
C PHE A 589 -10.82 42.74 12.83
N ASN A 590 -10.84 42.99 11.54
CA ASN A 590 -11.31 42.01 10.54
C ASN A 590 -10.32 41.90 9.40
N ALA A 591 -10.09 40.70 8.93
CA ALA A 591 -9.32 40.46 7.72
C ALA A 591 -9.99 39.40 6.84
N ILE A 592 -9.97 39.62 5.55
CA ILE A 592 -10.43 38.66 4.55
C ILE A 592 -9.37 38.52 3.47
N ASP A 593 -8.99 37.30 3.17
CA ASP A 593 -8.07 37.02 2.08
C ASP A 593 -8.50 35.83 1.22
N VAL A 594 -8.04 35.82 -0.01
CA VAL A 594 -8.08 34.66 -0.91
C VAL A 594 -6.71 34.04 -0.94
N PHE A 595 -6.64 32.72 -1.07
CA PHE A 595 -5.35 32.03 -1.07
C PHE A 595 -5.28 30.91 -2.10
N ILE A 596 -4.06 30.62 -2.54
CA ILE A 596 -3.68 29.40 -3.25
C ILE A 596 -2.58 28.72 -2.47
N ASN A 597 -2.71 27.41 -2.32
CA ASN A 597 -1.76 26.58 -1.61
C ASN A 597 -1.38 25.37 -2.48
N ILE A 598 -0.08 25.14 -2.70
CA ILE A 598 0.48 24.05 -3.49
C ILE A 598 1.33 23.20 -2.56
N ILE A 599 1.01 21.89 -2.44
CA ILE A 599 1.67 20.99 -1.49
C ILE A 599 2.07 19.68 -2.16
N LYS A 600 3.33 19.28 -2.02
CA LYS A 600 3.77 17.88 -2.05
C LYS A 600 4.07 17.48 -0.60
N GLU A 601 3.19 16.68 0.01
CA GLU A 601 3.22 16.40 1.43
C GLU A 601 4.45 15.57 1.86
N GLU A 602 5.05 15.91 2.98
CA GLU A 602 6.14 15.20 3.65
C GLU A 602 5.80 13.72 3.88
N ALA A 603 4.57 13.45 4.40
CA ALA A 603 4.11 12.11 4.73
C ALA A 603 3.98 11.19 3.49
N ALA A 604 3.63 11.76 2.34
CA ALA A 604 3.47 11.04 1.08
C ALA A 604 4.77 10.93 0.26
N THR A 605 5.85 11.63 0.69
CA THR A 605 7.13 11.68 -0.02
C THR A 605 7.99 10.48 0.34
N LYS A 606 8.55 9.82 -0.67
CA LYS A 606 9.48 8.70 -0.51
C LYS A 606 10.86 9.19 -0.03
N ALA A 607 11.68 8.27 0.50
CA ALA A 607 13.08 8.56 0.79
C ALA A 607 13.83 9.00 -0.48
N LYS A 608 14.77 9.95 -0.33
CA LYS A 608 15.55 10.58 -1.40
C LYS A 608 14.72 11.42 -2.38
N GLU A 609 13.64 12.01 -1.89
CA GLU A 609 12.79 12.91 -2.66
C GLU A 609 12.59 14.25 -1.95
N TRP A 610 12.26 15.26 -2.76
CA TRP A 610 11.86 16.58 -2.31
C TRP A 610 10.39 16.64 -1.97
N PHE A 611 10.05 17.42 -0.93
CA PHE A 611 8.69 17.83 -0.60
C PHE A 611 8.66 19.37 -0.46
N TYR A 612 7.50 19.96 -0.65
CA TYR A 612 7.36 21.40 -0.60
C TYR A 612 5.94 21.83 -0.25
N THR A 613 5.85 23.05 0.26
CA THR A 613 4.59 23.79 0.44
C THR A 613 4.82 25.21 -0.02
N PHE A 614 3.92 25.74 -0.80
CA PHE A 614 3.92 27.14 -1.21
C PHE A 614 2.51 27.68 -1.07
N THR A 615 2.37 28.81 -0.33
CA THR A 615 1.09 29.48 -0.09
C THR A 615 1.24 30.95 -0.40
N VAL A 616 0.31 31.46 -1.19
CA VAL A 616 0.15 32.91 -1.40
C VAL A 616 -1.28 33.27 -1.03
N ALA A 617 -1.44 34.31 -0.26
CA ALA A 617 -2.72 34.91 0.08
C ALA A 617 -2.67 36.42 -0.09
N THR A 618 -3.78 36.99 -0.50
CA THR A 618 -3.95 38.45 -0.62
C THR A 618 -5.39 38.84 -0.30
N GLY A 619 -5.56 40.03 0.23
CA GLY A 619 -6.88 40.48 0.65
C GLY A 619 -6.83 41.84 1.32
N TYR A 620 -7.69 42.02 2.30
CA TYR A 620 -7.83 43.29 3.01
C TYR A 620 -8.01 43.04 4.51
N GLN A 621 -7.54 44.03 5.30
CA GLN A 621 -7.83 44.14 6.72
C GLN A 621 -8.40 45.49 7.06
N TYR A 622 -9.15 45.55 8.16
CA TYR A 622 -9.80 46.69 8.75
C TYR A 622 -9.46 46.67 10.22
N ILE A 623 -8.89 47.78 10.73
CA ILE A 623 -8.50 47.95 12.12
C ILE A 623 -9.31 49.12 12.67
N GLU A 624 -10.09 48.86 13.72
CA GLU A 624 -11.07 49.79 14.28
C GLU A 624 -12.00 50.36 13.20
N GLU A 625 -12.23 51.65 13.20
CA GLU A 625 -12.98 52.40 12.16
C GLU A 625 -12.02 52.91 11.04
N GLY A 626 -10.79 52.42 10.99
CA GLY A 626 -9.78 52.85 10.00
C GLY A 626 -10.04 52.35 8.58
N ASP A 627 -9.30 52.95 7.64
CA ASP A 627 -9.39 52.66 6.23
C ASP A 627 -8.99 51.22 5.89
N LYS A 628 -9.50 50.74 4.78
CA LYS A 628 -9.18 49.48 4.18
C LYS A 628 -7.69 49.37 3.83
N GLN A 629 -7.01 48.38 4.40
CA GLN A 629 -5.59 48.13 4.17
C GLN A 629 -5.43 46.82 3.36
N SER A 630 -4.61 46.84 2.30
CA SER A 630 -4.32 45.63 1.52
C SER A 630 -3.38 44.70 2.31
N THR A 631 -3.66 43.40 2.24
CA THR A 631 -2.85 42.40 2.88
C THR A 631 -2.23 41.42 1.89
N TYR A 632 -1.06 40.89 2.25
CA TYR A 632 -0.42 39.76 1.60
C TYR A 632 0.20 38.81 2.60
N ARG A 633 0.28 37.53 2.24
CA ARG A 633 1.03 36.52 2.97
C ARG A 633 1.65 35.54 1.97
N ILE A 634 2.96 35.38 2.06
CA ILE A 634 3.73 34.41 1.28
C ILE A 634 4.39 33.46 2.25
N GLN A 635 4.15 32.17 2.07
CA GLN A 635 4.78 31.11 2.87
C GLN A 635 5.39 30.07 1.92
N ALA A 636 6.64 29.70 2.16
CA ALA A 636 7.34 28.70 1.41
C ALA A 636 8.01 27.70 2.35
N LYS A 637 7.98 26.44 1.99
CA LYS A 637 8.74 25.37 2.63
C LYS A 637 9.29 24.46 1.55
N LEU A 638 10.60 24.20 1.59
CA LEU A 638 11.27 23.24 0.74
C LEU A 638 12.05 22.26 1.60
N GLY A 639 11.80 20.99 1.45
CA GLY A 639 12.45 19.96 2.24
C GLY A 639 12.89 18.75 1.43
N TYR A 640 13.87 18.04 1.97
CA TYR A 640 14.41 16.81 1.40
C TYR A 640 14.38 15.69 2.44
N LYS A 641 13.87 14.55 2.01
CA LYS A 641 13.79 13.35 2.84
C LYS A 641 15.00 12.44 2.54
N PHE A 642 16.03 12.48 3.37
CA PHE A 642 17.25 11.69 3.17
C PHE A 642 16.99 10.18 3.25
N SER A 643 16.13 9.82 4.20
CA SER A 643 15.71 8.43 4.44
C SER A 643 14.27 8.41 4.93
N GLU A 644 13.68 7.26 5.11
CA GLU A 644 12.37 7.16 5.74
C GLU A 644 12.34 7.68 7.19
N ARG A 645 13.52 7.85 7.81
CA ARG A 645 13.69 8.23 9.19
C ARG A 645 14.26 9.63 9.40
N SER A 646 14.73 10.30 8.36
CA SER A 646 15.36 11.62 8.49
C SER A 646 15.00 12.55 7.34
N LEU A 647 14.73 13.79 7.69
CA LEU A 647 14.45 14.85 6.73
C LEU A 647 14.90 16.20 7.27
N ILE A 648 15.13 17.12 6.35
CA ILE A 648 15.40 18.53 6.63
C ILE A 648 14.50 19.40 5.77
N ASN A 649 14.07 20.55 6.26
CA ASN A 649 13.44 21.57 5.42
C ASN A 649 13.83 22.99 5.85
N PHE A 650 13.89 23.86 4.85
CA PHE A 650 13.86 25.30 5.02
C PHE A 650 12.43 25.78 4.89
N TYR A 651 12.07 26.79 5.68
CA TYR A 651 10.81 27.48 5.55
C TYR A 651 10.97 28.97 5.72
N GLY A 652 10.05 29.73 5.14
CA GLY A 652 10.00 31.18 5.29
C GLY A 652 8.58 31.68 5.17
N THR A 653 8.32 32.76 5.86
CA THR A 653 7.03 33.48 5.86
C THR A 653 7.30 34.97 5.75
N LYS A 654 6.55 35.66 4.89
CA LYS A 654 6.46 37.13 4.87
C LYS A 654 5.00 37.54 4.80
N SER A 655 4.58 38.46 5.68
CA SER A 655 3.17 38.87 5.81
C SER A 655 3.10 40.32 6.28
N ASN A 656 2.08 41.03 5.82
CA ASN A 656 1.71 42.32 6.37
C ASN A 656 0.35 42.30 7.11
N ILE A 657 -0.20 41.12 7.34
CA ILE A 657 -1.42 40.97 8.16
C ILE A 657 -1.06 41.32 9.60
N ALA A 658 -1.73 42.29 10.17
CA ALA A 658 -1.56 42.65 11.56
C ALA A 658 -1.86 41.47 12.49
N SER A 659 -1.08 41.32 13.51
CA SER A 659 -1.14 40.18 14.42
C SER A 659 -0.99 40.68 15.86
N THR A 660 -1.55 39.96 16.80
CA THR A 660 -1.39 40.20 18.23
C THR A 660 0.06 40.19 18.72
N ALA A 661 0.98 39.81 17.84
CA ALA A 661 2.41 39.87 18.05
C ALA A 661 3.02 41.25 17.68
N ALA A 662 2.28 42.12 16.98
CA ALA A 662 2.75 43.45 16.60
C ALA A 662 2.83 44.39 17.83
N SER A 663 3.69 45.41 17.78
CA SER A 663 3.68 46.50 18.72
C SER A 663 2.50 47.44 18.42
N ALA A 664 1.93 48.10 19.44
CA ALA A 664 0.77 48.98 19.30
C ALA A 664 1.03 50.18 18.35
N THR A 665 2.28 50.58 18.18
CA THR A 665 2.67 51.75 17.35
C THR A 665 2.65 51.49 15.84
N THR A 666 2.37 50.27 15.37
CA THR A 666 2.46 49.86 13.96
C THR A 666 1.10 49.61 13.31
N THR A 667 0.09 50.40 13.63
CA THR A 667 -1.29 50.22 13.15
C THR A 667 -1.49 50.38 11.65
N SER A 668 -0.57 51.05 10.92
CA SER A 668 -0.78 51.35 9.50
C SER A 668 0.02 50.46 8.51
N SER A 669 1.02 49.70 8.91
CA SER A 669 1.86 48.90 7.98
C SER A 669 2.70 47.83 8.69
N PHE A 670 2.07 46.99 9.50
CA PHE A 670 2.83 45.88 10.10
C PHE A 670 3.39 44.94 9.04
N THR A 671 4.68 44.60 9.11
CA THR A 671 5.30 43.57 8.30
C THR A 671 6.12 42.62 9.16
N PHE A 672 5.99 41.36 8.92
CA PHE A 672 6.69 40.29 9.62
C PHE A 672 7.36 39.34 8.64
N SER A 673 8.59 38.99 8.95
CA SER A 673 9.35 37.97 8.22
C SER A 673 9.95 36.93 9.18
N GLU A 674 9.89 35.68 8.82
CA GLU A 674 10.53 34.56 9.52
C GLU A 674 11.18 33.61 8.53
N PHE A 675 12.37 33.13 8.87
CA PHE A 675 13.08 32.07 8.14
C PHE A 675 13.55 31.03 9.15
N GLY A 676 13.49 29.76 8.76
CA GLY A 676 13.92 28.71 9.65
C GLY A 676 14.35 27.43 8.95
N LEU A 677 15.02 26.62 9.74
CA LEU A 677 15.47 25.28 9.40
C LEU A 677 14.82 24.30 10.36
N ARG A 678 14.29 23.22 9.84
CA ARG A 678 13.73 22.11 10.61
C ARG A 678 14.40 20.80 10.24
N PHE A 679 14.84 20.05 11.25
CA PHE A 679 15.35 18.68 11.09
C PHE A 679 14.51 17.73 11.92
N LYS A 680 14.08 16.62 11.31
CA LYS A 680 13.36 15.55 12.00
C LYS A 680 14.11 14.25 11.87
N TRP A 681 14.26 13.52 12.98
CA TRP A 681 14.98 12.27 13.04
C TRP A 681 14.27 11.23 13.89
N ILE A 682 13.93 10.09 13.30
CA ILE A 682 13.48 8.89 13.98
C ILE A 682 14.74 8.13 14.39
N PHE A 683 15.19 8.28 15.64
CA PHE A 683 16.51 7.85 16.09
C PHE A 683 16.58 6.35 16.40
N LEU A 684 15.47 5.70 16.74
CA LEU A 684 15.40 4.26 16.91
C LEU A 684 15.03 3.56 15.59
N ARG A 685 15.27 2.26 15.51
CA ARG A 685 14.94 1.45 14.33
C ARG A 685 13.57 0.78 14.41
N LYS A 686 13.07 0.58 15.63
CA LYS A 686 11.80 -0.13 15.92
C LYS A 686 11.08 0.57 17.06
N PRO A 687 9.75 0.38 17.20
CA PRO A 687 9.01 0.77 18.38
C PRO A 687 9.60 0.17 19.67
N LEU A 688 9.39 0.85 20.81
CA LEU A 688 9.83 0.41 22.13
C LEU A 688 8.98 -0.72 22.72
N PHE A 689 7.84 -1.00 22.15
CA PHE A 689 6.91 -2.03 22.62
C PHE A 689 6.85 -3.23 21.68
N LYS A 690 6.47 -4.39 22.23
CA LYS A 690 6.11 -5.56 21.43
C LYS A 690 4.72 -5.37 20.84
N LYS A 691 4.55 -5.83 19.62
CA LYS A 691 3.28 -5.75 18.86
C LYS A 691 2.26 -6.76 19.35
#